data_ea46ba193c4ab9937e599457c7fb25ce
#
_entry.id   ea46ba193c4ab9937e599457c7fb25ce
#
_cell.length_a   1.000
_cell.length_b   1.000
_cell.length_c   1.000
_cell.angle_alpha   90.00
_cell.angle_beta   90.00
_cell.angle_gamma   90.00
#
_symmetry.space_group_name_H-M   'P 1'
#
loop_
_entity.id
_entity.type
_entity.pdbx_description
1 polymer ?
#
loop_
_entity_poly.entity_id
_entity_poly.type
_entity_poly.pdbx_seq_one_letter_code
_entity_poly.pdbx_strand_id
1 'polypeptide(L)'
;MSRLDEIDIKFLTGVGPKRAELLAEQLHIHTFYDLLYYFPFRYVDRSRIFQIRELESGMPFIQLKGRFVTMTTVGEGAKRRMQALFSDGTGTIDVVWFNRIKFVAENYRTGVEYVIFGRPSIFNGRFNLAHPEIETSVPGNEPHGLRGAYNLTDKLRNRGFTSKTFQTLISNLLAKTAFIPETLPQTVTERYHLIPLRDALENIHFPKSVDLLNKAKLRLKFEELFLIQLNILRIANGRKAQQKGFVFSRIGEFFNRFYSDVLPFPLTGAQKRVMHEIRADLGSGRQMNRLLQGDVGSGKTIVALMSALIAVDNGFQTCLMAPTEILATQHYESLSAMAGKIGVRVELLTGSTKKKKRDEIHAGLTDGSIHILIGTHAVIEDNVEFRCLGLVIIDEQHRFGVAQRARLWKKNFNPPHVLVMTATPIPRTLAMTVYGDLDVSVIDELPPGRKPIQTILRYENNREWVNRLIGHELSIGLQAYIVYPLIQENEKLELKALEEGFEYIRNTFRSYKVSFVHGKMKPAEKDCQMQLFASKQTQILVATTVIEVGVNVPNASVMVIENAERFGLSQLHQLRGRVGRGADQSYCILMTKPNIAKETRQRLEIMTETTDGFRIAEADMQLRGPGDIEGTMQSGIAFNLRIANLGSDGQILNIAREAAEAVLADDPNLQTPQNRILAEQLHRFFNKKVDWSKIS
;
A
#
# COMPACT_ATOMS: atom_id res chain seq x y z
N MET A 1 3.89 -31.67 24.58
CA MET A 1 3.96 -30.30 25.12
C MET A 1 2.72 -29.57 24.65
N SER A 2 1.94 -29.00 25.57
CA SER A 2 0.74 -28.25 25.21
C SER A 2 1.16 -27.02 24.38
N ARG A 3 0.57 -26.89 23.19
CA ARG A 3 0.84 -25.78 22.30
C ARG A 3 0.18 -24.52 22.87
N LEU A 4 0.89 -23.40 22.91
CA LEU A 4 0.38 -22.13 23.45
C LEU A 4 -0.89 -21.63 22.76
N ASP A 5 -1.13 -22.04 21.54
CA ASP A 5 -2.31 -21.75 20.73
C ASP A 5 -3.54 -22.64 21.06
N GLU A 6 -3.33 -23.72 21.80
CA GLU A 6 -4.39 -24.63 22.25
C GLU A 6 -4.85 -24.32 23.69
N ILE A 7 -4.07 -23.52 24.42
CA ILE A 7 -4.40 -23.19 25.83
C ILE A 7 -5.24 -21.92 25.88
N ASP A 8 -6.46 -22.06 26.34
CA ASP A 8 -7.40 -20.95 26.51
C ASP A 8 -6.88 -19.96 27.58
N ILE A 9 -7.01 -18.65 27.27
CA ILE A 9 -6.53 -17.55 28.10
C ILE A 9 -7.14 -17.53 29.51
N LYS A 10 -8.35 -18.12 29.69
CA LYS A 10 -9.01 -18.20 31.00
C LYS A 10 -8.22 -18.96 32.06
N PHE A 11 -7.27 -19.85 31.65
CA PHE A 11 -6.42 -20.62 32.55
C PHE A 11 -5.16 -19.84 33.01
N LEU A 12 -4.99 -18.61 32.51
CA LEU A 12 -3.91 -17.73 32.96
C LEU A 12 -4.27 -17.10 34.31
N THR A 13 -3.29 -17.14 35.26
CA THR A 13 -3.43 -16.51 36.57
C THR A 13 -3.72 -15.01 36.40
N GLY A 14 -4.86 -14.55 36.93
CA GLY A 14 -5.31 -13.17 36.85
C GLY A 14 -6.32 -12.87 35.71
N VAL A 15 -6.68 -13.85 34.88
CA VAL A 15 -7.70 -13.67 33.81
C VAL A 15 -9.09 -14.14 34.28
N GLY A 16 -9.28 -15.42 34.45
CA GLY A 16 -10.60 -15.99 34.76
C GLY A 16 -11.65 -15.83 33.63
N PRO A 17 -12.85 -16.46 33.73
CA PRO A 17 -13.80 -16.53 32.62
C PRO A 17 -14.31 -15.18 32.12
N LYS A 18 -14.70 -14.26 33.02
CA LYS A 18 -15.25 -12.93 32.65
C LYS A 18 -14.25 -12.03 31.95
N ARG A 19 -12.96 -12.09 32.38
CA ARG A 19 -11.89 -11.32 31.71
C ARG A 19 -11.49 -11.96 30.40
N ALA A 20 -11.51 -13.29 30.28
CA ALA A 20 -11.24 -14.00 29.04
C ALA A 20 -12.25 -13.64 27.95
N GLU A 21 -13.56 -13.64 28.29
CA GLU A 21 -14.62 -13.23 27.38
C GLU A 21 -14.42 -11.79 26.87
N LEU A 22 -14.05 -10.86 27.77
CA LEU A 22 -13.80 -9.47 27.43
C LEU A 22 -12.57 -9.29 26.53
N LEU A 23 -11.49 -10.02 26.79
CA LEU A 23 -10.29 -10.02 25.96
C LEU A 23 -10.57 -10.60 24.56
N ALA A 24 -11.36 -11.66 24.49
CA ALA A 24 -11.78 -12.27 23.23
C ALA A 24 -12.65 -11.32 22.40
N GLU A 25 -13.65 -10.68 23.02
CA GLU A 25 -14.58 -9.76 22.34
C GLU A 25 -13.88 -8.48 21.83
N GLN A 26 -13.00 -7.90 22.67
CA GLN A 26 -12.44 -6.56 22.41
C GLN A 26 -11.09 -6.58 21.66
N LEU A 27 -10.29 -7.61 21.82
CA LEU A 27 -8.93 -7.70 21.29
C LEU A 27 -8.66 -9.01 20.53
N HIS A 28 -9.66 -9.89 20.39
CA HIS A 28 -9.52 -11.20 19.77
C HIS A 28 -8.42 -12.08 20.40
N ILE A 29 -8.18 -11.91 21.72
CA ILE A 29 -7.22 -12.70 22.48
C ILE A 29 -7.96 -13.87 23.11
N HIS A 30 -7.77 -15.08 22.56
CA HIS A 30 -8.43 -16.31 22.99
C HIS A 30 -7.47 -17.26 23.72
N THR A 31 -6.18 -17.23 23.35
CA THR A 31 -5.18 -18.21 23.77
C THR A 31 -3.95 -17.54 24.39
N PHE A 32 -3.09 -18.36 25.02
CA PHE A 32 -1.81 -17.92 25.50
C PHE A 32 -0.93 -17.34 24.38
N TYR A 33 -0.99 -17.94 23.19
CA TYR A 33 -0.29 -17.45 22.01
C TYR A 33 -0.77 -16.03 21.62
N ASP A 34 -2.09 -15.81 21.58
CA ASP A 34 -2.63 -14.51 21.19
C ASP A 34 -2.19 -13.39 22.15
N LEU A 35 -2.14 -13.67 23.46
CA LEU A 35 -1.64 -12.71 24.45
C LEU A 35 -0.15 -12.44 24.28
N LEU A 36 0.66 -13.46 24.07
CA LEU A 36 2.13 -13.34 23.93
C LEU A 36 2.52 -12.54 22.67
N TYR A 37 1.68 -12.63 21.61
CA TYR A 37 1.87 -11.89 20.36
C TYR A 37 1.03 -10.60 20.28
N TYR A 38 0.48 -10.14 21.40
CA TYR A 38 -0.16 -8.82 21.51
C TYR A 38 0.89 -7.80 21.96
N PHE A 39 1.58 -7.19 21.01
CA PHE A 39 2.74 -6.34 21.27
C PHE A 39 2.38 -4.93 21.74
N PRO A 40 3.24 -4.26 22.51
CA PRO A 40 3.11 -2.85 22.85
C PRO A 40 3.14 -1.97 21.58
N PHE A 41 2.25 -1.00 21.48
CA PHE A 41 2.26 -0.05 20.36
C PHE A 41 3.29 1.06 20.52
N ARG A 42 3.72 1.35 21.75
CA ARG A 42 4.79 2.31 22.07
C ARG A 42 5.50 1.92 23.35
N TYR A 43 6.68 2.49 23.54
CA TYR A 43 7.46 2.35 24.77
C TYR A 43 7.60 3.69 25.45
N VAL A 44 7.51 3.66 26.77
CA VAL A 44 7.65 4.81 27.63
C VAL A 44 8.91 4.64 28.45
N ASP A 45 9.82 5.59 28.34
CA ASP A 45 11.04 5.61 29.11
C ASP A 45 10.75 6.08 30.54
N ARG A 46 11.01 5.22 31.52
CA ARG A 46 10.91 5.48 32.96
C ARG A 46 12.27 5.41 33.65
N SER A 47 13.35 5.52 32.91
CA SER A 47 14.70 5.46 33.47
C SER A 47 15.07 6.70 34.29
N ARG A 48 14.45 7.86 34.01
CA ARG A 48 14.73 9.12 34.68
C ARG A 48 13.55 9.57 35.55
N ILE A 49 13.86 9.83 36.83
CA ILE A 49 12.99 10.57 37.73
C ILE A 49 13.38 12.04 37.61
N PHE A 50 12.43 12.88 37.19
CA PHE A 50 12.63 14.33 37.09
C PHE A 50 12.36 14.98 38.44
N GLN A 51 12.96 16.13 38.65
CA GLN A 51 12.60 17.02 39.76
C GLN A 51 11.57 18.02 39.30
N ILE A 52 10.65 18.43 40.18
CA ILE A 52 9.57 19.37 39.82
C ILE A 52 10.15 20.71 39.32
N ARG A 53 11.28 21.15 39.83
CA ARG A 53 11.98 22.35 39.36
C ARG A 53 12.53 22.26 37.93
N GLU A 54 12.67 21.04 37.36
CA GLU A 54 13.18 20.80 36.00
C GLU A 54 12.03 20.83 34.97
N LEU A 55 10.78 21.04 35.39
CA LEU A 55 9.63 20.97 34.48
C LEU A 55 9.61 22.15 33.54
N GLU A 56 9.45 21.85 32.24
CA GLU A 56 9.30 22.82 31.16
C GLU A 56 8.00 22.60 30.40
N SER A 57 7.53 23.67 29.74
CA SER A 57 6.33 23.57 28.89
C SER A 57 6.58 22.66 27.68
N GLY A 58 5.65 21.76 27.42
CA GLY A 58 5.74 20.86 26.27
C GLY A 58 6.54 19.58 26.49
N MET A 59 7.01 19.31 27.72
CA MET A 59 7.66 18.05 28.06
C MET A 59 6.79 16.84 27.72
N PRO A 60 7.38 15.69 27.31
CA PRO A 60 6.69 14.42 27.13
C PRO A 60 6.20 13.87 28.48
N PHE A 61 5.81 12.60 28.51
CA PHE A 61 5.50 11.93 29.77
C PHE A 61 6.74 11.87 30.66
N ILE A 62 6.58 12.24 31.94
CA ILE A 62 7.63 12.32 32.94
C ILE A 62 7.29 11.51 34.18
N GLN A 63 8.30 11.15 34.94
CA GLN A 63 8.21 10.48 36.23
C GLN A 63 8.72 11.39 37.34
N LEU A 64 7.91 11.57 38.38
CA LEU A 64 8.26 12.37 39.57
C LEU A 64 8.17 11.48 40.81
N LYS A 65 9.09 11.63 41.75
CA LYS A 65 9.08 10.94 43.05
C LYS A 65 8.87 11.95 44.16
N GLY A 66 7.90 11.73 45.04
CA GLY A 66 7.59 12.67 46.11
C GLY A 66 6.39 12.22 46.95
N ARG A 67 5.75 13.18 47.60
CA ARG A 67 4.61 12.92 48.52
C ARG A 67 3.45 13.86 48.24
N PHE A 68 2.24 13.38 48.48
CA PHE A 68 1.06 14.24 48.51
C PHE A 68 1.08 15.07 49.79
N VAL A 69 1.05 16.40 49.64
CA VAL A 69 1.01 17.34 50.75
C VAL A 69 -0.45 17.54 51.18
N THR A 70 -1.34 17.78 50.20
CA THR A 70 -2.76 17.93 50.42
C THR A 70 -3.56 17.13 49.43
N MET A 71 -4.73 16.64 49.84
CA MET A 71 -5.68 15.94 48.96
C MET A 71 -7.09 16.42 49.33
N THR A 72 -7.77 17.10 48.41
CA THR A 72 -9.09 17.68 48.67
C THR A 72 -10.05 17.39 47.52
N THR A 73 -11.33 17.22 47.84
CA THR A 73 -12.37 17.10 46.82
C THR A 73 -13.00 18.44 46.60
N VAL A 74 -13.02 18.94 45.36
CA VAL A 74 -13.52 20.25 44.96
C VAL A 74 -14.67 20.08 43.98
N GLY A 75 -15.72 20.89 44.11
CA GLY A 75 -16.92 20.92 43.26
C GLY A 75 -18.00 19.94 43.68
N GLU A 76 -19.20 20.09 43.14
CA GLU A 76 -20.39 19.26 43.39
C GLU A 76 -20.96 18.69 42.11
N GLY A 77 -21.67 17.58 42.21
CA GLY A 77 -22.32 16.90 41.08
C GLY A 77 -21.35 16.50 39.98
N ALA A 78 -21.64 16.84 38.75
CA ALA A 78 -20.84 16.51 37.58
C ALA A 78 -19.48 17.27 37.50
N LYS A 79 -19.33 18.35 38.29
CA LYS A 79 -18.08 19.13 38.37
C LYS A 79 -17.16 18.66 39.51
N ARG A 80 -17.53 17.62 40.22
CA ARG A 80 -16.75 17.07 41.34
C ARG A 80 -15.43 16.49 40.83
N ARG A 81 -14.30 16.94 41.44
CA ARG A 81 -12.95 16.46 41.14
C ARG A 81 -12.13 16.33 42.38
N MET A 82 -11.16 15.40 42.40
CA MET A 82 -10.11 15.36 43.43
C MET A 82 -8.94 16.20 42.95
N GLN A 83 -8.44 17.07 43.81
CA GLN A 83 -7.23 17.87 43.58
C GLN A 83 -6.25 17.59 44.70
N ALA A 84 -4.99 17.34 44.36
CA ALA A 84 -3.93 17.12 45.31
C ALA A 84 -2.72 17.97 44.95
N LEU A 85 -1.97 18.39 45.96
CA LEU A 85 -0.69 19.03 45.80
C LEU A 85 0.41 18.00 46.07
N PHE A 86 1.27 17.76 45.05
CA PHE A 86 2.38 16.83 45.14
C PHE A 86 3.69 17.59 45.21
N SER A 87 4.61 17.15 46.07
CA SER A 87 5.91 17.77 46.27
C SER A 87 7.03 16.73 46.35
N ASP A 88 8.16 17.06 45.71
CA ASP A 88 9.43 16.30 45.79
C ASP A 88 10.47 17.01 46.65
N GLY A 89 10.10 18.12 47.31
CA GLY A 89 11.00 18.98 48.07
C GLY A 89 11.70 20.06 47.23
N THR A 90 11.71 19.99 45.91
CA THR A 90 12.27 21.00 45.01
C THR A 90 11.22 21.98 44.49
N GLY A 91 9.95 21.53 44.51
CA GLY A 91 8.81 22.27 44.03
C GLY A 91 7.49 21.57 44.36
N THR A 92 6.41 22.12 43.79
CA THR A 92 5.06 21.54 43.91
C THR A 92 4.38 21.49 42.57
N ILE A 93 3.55 20.47 42.34
CA ILE A 93 2.73 20.29 41.14
C ILE A 93 1.31 19.90 41.53
N ASP A 94 0.32 20.48 40.84
CA ASP A 94 -1.07 20.11 41.02
C ASP A 94 -1.37 18.76 40.34
N VAL A 95 -2.07 17.86 41.03
CA VAL A 95 -2.54 16.58 40.51
C VAL A 95 -4.06 16.53 40.55
N VAL A 96 -4.71 16.22 39.43
CA VAL A 96 -6.17 16.31 39.32
C VAL A 96 -6.79 15.02 38.75
N TRP A 97 -7.89 14.58 39.40
CA TRP A 97 -8.71 13.47 38.92
C TRP A 97 -10.17 13.92 38.75
N PHE A 98 -10.70 13.76 37.57
CA PHE A 98 -12.09 14.07 37.23
C PHE A 98 -13.04 12.88 37.43
N ASN A 99 -12.49 11.68 37.52
CA ASN A 99 -13.23 10.42 37.77
C ASN A 99 -12.50 9.53 38.79
N ARG A 100 -13.15 8.44 39.24
CA ARG A 100 -12.61 7.50 40.26
C ARG A 100 -12.19 8.15 41.58
N ILE A 101 -12.87 9.23 41.99
CA ILE A 101 -12.51 10.01 43.19
C ILE A 101 -12.50 9.15 44.45
N LYS A 102 -13.47 8.24 44.62
CA LYS A 102 -13.53 7.32 45.77
C LYS A 102 -12.30 6.39 45.81
N PHE A 103 -11.94 5.79 44.69
CA PHE A 103 -10.75 4.95 44.58
C PHE A 103 -9.46 5.69 44.93
N VAL A 104 -9.31 6.95 44.48
CA VAL A 104 -8.15 7.78 44.78
C VAL A 104 -8.06 8.08 46.26
N ALA A 105 -9.18 8.44 46.91
CA ALA A 105 -9.25 8.75 48.33
C ALA A 105 -8.96 7.54 49.23
N GLU A 106 -9.36 6.33 48.80
CA GLU A 106 -9.14 5.08 49.55
C GLU A 106 -7.73 4.53 49.42
N ASN A 107 -7.07 4.72 48.29
CA ASN A 107 -5.78 4.07 48.00
C ASN A 107 -4.55 4.96 48.15
N TYR A 108 -4.69 6.28 48.14
CA TYR A 108 -3.56 7.20 48.26
C TYR A 108 -3.70 8.06 49.52
N ARG A 109 -2.58 8.30 50.21
CA ARG A 109 -2.53 9.04 51.48
C ARG A 109 -1.47 10.13 51.44
N THR A 110 -1.70 11.22 52.17
CA THR A 110 -0.71 12.27 52.37
C THR A 110 0.48 11.73 53.20
N GLY A 111 1.67 12.27 52.92
CA GLY A 111 2.90 11.91 53.63
C GLY A 111 3.59 10.62 53.20
N VAL A 112 2.88 9.74 52.46
CA VAL A 112 3.47 8.53 51.87
C VAL A 112 4.22 8.90 50.59
N GLU A 113 5.37 8.24 50.37
CA GLU A 113 6.20 8.46 49.18
C GLU A 113 5.65 7.65 47.98
N TYR A 114 5.40 8.35 46.90
CA TYR A 114 4.89 7.79 45.62
C TYR A 114 5.80 8.19 44.47
N VAL A 115 5.78 7.35 43.43
CA VAL A 115 6.25 7.70 42.11
C VAL A 115 5.02 7.94 41.25
N ILE A 116 4.91 9.15 40.70
CA ILE A 116 3.81 9.53 39.81
C ILE A 116 4.31 9.69 38.38
N PHE A 117 3.53 9.21 37.40
CA PHE A 117 3.90 9.24 36.00
C PHE A 117 2.75 9.86 35.19
N GLY A 118 3.06 10.88 34.38
CA GLY A 118 2.06 11.56 33.55
C GLY A 118 2.67 12.60 32.62
N ARG A 119 1.84 13.20 31.79
CA ARG A 119 2.24 14.32 30.93
C ARG A 119 1.96 15.63 31.64
N PRO A 120 2.97 16.46 31.91
CA PRO A 120 2.75 17.75 32.53
C PRO A 120 2.04 18.70 31.54
N SER A 121 1.13 19.47 32.07
CA SER A 121 0.44 20.56 31.37
C SER A 121 0.42 21.82 32.23
N ILE A 122 0.23 22.98 31.64
CA ILE A 122 0.12 24.21 32.37
C ILE A 122 -1.35 24.64 32.43
N PHE A 123 -1.87 24.88 33.63
CA PHE A 123 -3.20 25.40 33.85
C PHE A 123 -3.13 26.52 34.91
N ASN A 124 -3.67 27.68 34.60
CA ASN A 124 -3.61 28.87 35.45
C ASN A 124 -2.17 29.23 35.92
N GLY A 125 -1.17 29.10 35.02
CA GLY A 125 0.23 29.41 35.31
C GLY A 125 0.98 28.41 36.18
N ARG A 126 0.36 27.26 36.53
CA ARG A 126 0.99 26.18 37.30
C ARG A 126 1.04 24.89 36.52
N PHE A 127 2.11 24.12 36.73
CA PHE A 127 2.17 22.76 36.22
C PHE A 127 1.13 21.89 36.89
N ASN A 128 0.46 21.06 36.10
CA ASN A 128 -0.47 20.04 36.59
C ASN A 128 -0.29 18.69 35.88
N LEU A 129 -0.70 17.62 36.57
CA LEU A 129 -0.82 16.28 36.04
C LEU A 129 -2.29 15.80 36.16
N ALA A 130 -2.93 15.54 35.04
CA ALA A 130 -4.28 14.97 35.00
C ALA A 130 -4.19 13.44 34.97
N HIS A 131 -4.88 12.77 35.92
CA HIS A 131 -4.94 11.30 36.01
C HIS A 131 -3.57 10.59 35.89
N PRO A 132 -2.54 10.96 36.67
CA PRO A 132 -1.26 10.26 36.63
C PRO A 132 -1.39 8.80 37.04
N GLU A 133 -0.52 7.94 36.51
CA GLU A 133 -0.26 6.62 37.11
C GLU A 133 0.54 6.83 38.39
N ILE A 134 0.12 6.12 39.47
CA ILE A 134 0.75 6.27 40.80
C ILE A 134 1.18 4.89 41.28
N GLU A 135 2.41 4.80 41.73
CA GLU A 135 2.99 3.63 42.36
C GLU A 135 3.60 4.01 43.71
N THR A 136 3.44 3.13 44.71
CA THR A 136 4.11 3.34 46.00
C THR A 136 5.61 3.20 45.79
N SER A 137 6.39 4.13 46.28
CA SER A 137 7.84 4.05 46.23
C SER A 137 8.31 2.98 47.19
N VAL A 138 8.96 1.92 46.67
CA VAL A 138 9.63 0.89 47.47
C VAL A 138 11.13 1.05 47.24
N PRO A 139 11.94 1.33 48.28
CA PRO A 139 13.39 1.51 48.12
C PRO A 139 13.99 0.28 47.41
N GLY A 140 14.74 0.52 46.34
CA GLY A 140 15.39 -0.54 45.54
C GLY A 140 14.51 -1.22 44.48
N ASN A 141 13.22 -0.91 44.42
CA ASN A 141 12.28 -1.45 43.41
C ASN A 141 11.54 -0.33 42.70
N GLU A 142 12.21 0.76 42.39
CA GLU A 142 11.64 1.87 41.63
C GLU A 142 11.42 1.44 40.18
N PRO A 143 10.34 1.92 39.53
CA PRO A 143 10.08 1.60 38.13
C PRO A 143 11.15 2.25 37.26
N HIS A 144 12.13 1.44 36.81
CA HIS A 144 13.19 1.85 35.91
C HIS A 144 13.05 1.22 34.52
N GLY A 145 13.57 1.91 33.50
CA GLY A 145 13.71 1.41 32.13
C GLY A 145 12.48 1.61 31.25
N LEU A 146 12.53 0.98 30.08
CA LEU A 146 11.47 1.06 29.08
C LEU A 146 10.27 0.20 29.46
N ARG A 147 9.07 0.76 29.44
CA ARG A 147 7.81 0.03 29.64
C ARG A 147 6.93 0.08 28.42
N GLY A 148 6.44 -1.09 27.99
CA GLY A 148 5.49 -1.20 26.89
C GLY A 148 4.10 -0.66 27.25
N ALA A 149 3.55 0.18 26.40
CA ALA A 149 2.14 0.61 26.48
C ALA A 149 1.30 -0.19 25.49
N TYR A 150 0.15 -0.73 25.95
CA TYR A 150 -0.74 -1.57 25.16
C TYR A 150 -1.97 -0.79 24.71
N ASN A 151 -2.42 -1.07 23.51
CA ASN A 151 -3.65 -0.45 23.00
C ASN A 151 -4.88 -1.07 23.68
N LEU A 152 -5.70 -0.24 24.27
CA LEU A 152 -6.85 -0.67 25.05
C LEU A 152 -8.10 0.07 24.59
N THR A 153 -9.18 -0.67 24.38
CA THR A 153 -10.49 -0.06 24.12
C THR A 153 -11.05 0.61 25.38
N ASP A 154 -11.94 1.56 25.22
CA ASP A 154 -12.56 2.25 26.36
C ASP A 154 -13.35 1.28 27.24
N LYS A 155 -13.94 0.23 26.65
CA LYS A 155 -14.66 -0.83 27.38
C LYS A 155 -13.71 -1.58 28.31
N LEU A 156 -12.49 -1.91 27.86
CA LEU A 156 -11.46 -2.54 28.70
C LEU A 156 -10.96 -1.60 29.80
N ARG A 157 -10.70 -0.32 29.47
CA ARG A 157 -10.27 0.69 30.47
C ARG A 157 -11.32 0.86 31.57
N ASN A 158 -12.59 0.92 31.22
CA ASN A 158 -13.71 1.03 32.18
C ASN A 158 -13.85 -0.20 33.08
N ARG A 159 -13.38 -1.37 32.64
CA ARG A 159 -13.35 -2.62 33.41
C ARG A 159 -12.04 -2.84 34.17
N GLY A 160 -11.18 -1.80 34.24
CA GLY A 160 -9.95 -1.81 35.06
C GLY A 160 -8.72 -2.41 34.37
N PHE A 161 -8.77 -2.67 33.06
CA PHE A 161 -7.56 -3.03 32.34
C PHE A 161 -6.67 -1.81 32.10
N THR A 162 -5.39 -1.98 32.35
CA THR A 162 -4.33 -0.99 32.13
C THR A 162 -3.13 -1.66 31.47
N SER A 163 -2.18 -0.88 30.94
CA SER A 163 -0.92 -1.44 30.44
C SER A 163 -0.20 -2.26 31.51
N LYS A 164 -0.27 -1.86 32.80
CA LYS A 164 0.27 -2.62 33.93
C LYS A 164 -0.40 -3.99 34.09
N THR A 165 -1.73 -4.05 33.91
CA THR A 165 -2.47 -5.33 33.94
C THR A 165 -1.94 -6.27 32.86
N PHE A 166 -1.76 -5.78 31.62
CA PHE A 166 -1.19 -6.58 30.53
C PHE A 166 0.22 -7.04 30.84
N GLN A 167 1.08 -6.16 31.35
CA GLN A 167 2.44 -6.52 31.76
C GLN A 167 2.42 -7.65 32.80
N THR A 168 1.55 -7.57 33.82
CA THR A 168 1.42 -8.61 34.82
C THR A 168 0.94 -9.94 34.22
N LEU A 169 -0.05 -9.91 33.33
CA LEU A 169 -0.54 -11.12 32.66
C LEU A 169 0.55 -11.77 31.80
N ILE A 170 1.29 -10.97 31.03
CA ILE A 170 2.38 -11.48 30.18
C ILE A 170 3.56 -12.01 31.03
N SER A 171 3.87 -11.35 32.14
CA SER A 171 4.90 -11.84 33.09
C SER A 171 4.50 -13.19 33.66
N ASN A 172 3.23 -13.36 34.10
CA ASN A 172 2.69 -14.62 34.57
C ASN A 172 2.72 -15.71 33.48
N LEU A 173 2.45 -15.33 32.22
CA LEU A 173 2.51 -16.24 31.09
C LEU A 173 3.93 -16.72 30.82
N LEU A 174 4.89 -15.79 30.74
CA LEU A 174 6.30 -16.12 30.52
C LEU A 174 6.89 -16.99 31.66
N ALA A 175 6.51 -16.73 32.92
CA ALA A 175 6.89 -17.54 34.05
C ALA A 175 6.32 -18.99 34.00
N LYS A 176 5.09 -19.16 33.48
CA LYS A 176 4.49 -20.48 33.29
C LYS A 176 5.05 -21.23 32.08
N THR A 177 5.65 -20.51 31.09
CA THR A 177 6.12 -21.10 29.85
C THR A 177 7.63 -21.35 29.94
N ALA A 178 8.02 -22.52 30.38
CA ALA A 178 9.45 -22.90 30.52
C ALA A 178 10.17 -22.95 29.15
N PHE A 179 9.46 -23.35 28.10
CA PHE A 179 10.05 -23.54 26.76
C PHE A 179 9.16 -22.95 25.68
N ILE A 180 9.73 -22.04 24.89
CA ILE A 180 9.15 -21.51 23.64
C ILE A 180 10.04 -22.06 22.51
N PRO A 181 9.54 -22.95 21.65
CA PRO A 181 10.33 -23.52 20.57
C PRO A 181 10.75 -22.45 19.57
N GLU A 182 12.00 -22.55 19.07
CA GLU A 182 12.46 -21.70 17.97
C GLU A 182 11.70 -22.06 16.69
N THR A 183 11.22 -21.03 16.00
CA THR A 183 10.37 -21.17 14.80
C THR A 183 11.15 -21.08 13.51
N LEU A 184 12.30 -20.39 13.52
CA LEU A 184 13.17 -20.27 12.36
C LEU A 184 14.25 -21.37 12.37
N PRO A 185 14.67 -21.87 11.19
CA PRO A 185 15.81 -22.77 11.08
C PRO A 185 17.09 -22.13 11.65
N GLN A 186 17.96 -22.94 12.26
CA GLN A 186 19.22 -22.48 12.84
C GLN A 186 20.10 -21.80 11.79
N THR A 187 20.13 -22.30 10.56
CA THR A 187 20.86 -21.69 9.45
C THR A 187 20.43 -20.27 9.14
N VAL A 188 19.13 -19.95 9.33
CA VAL A 188 18.58 -18.60 9.13
C VAL A 188 18.96 -17.71 10.31
N THR A 189 18.78 -18.18 11.56
CA THR A 189 19.08 -17.37 12.74
C THR A 189 20.56 -17.03 12.84
N GLU A 190 21.47 -17.95 12.51
CA GLU A 190 22.92 -17.73 12.50
C GLU A 190 23.35 -16.78 11.38
N ARG A 191 22.86 -17.00 10.13
CA ARG A 191 23.22 -16.18 8.97
C ARG A 191 22.86 -14.70 9.14
N TYR A 192 21.71 -14.42 9.76
CA TYR A 192 21.22 -13.06 9.93
C TYR A 192 21.37 -12.51 11.35
N HIS A 193 22.13 -13.20 12.20
CA HIS A 193 22.44 -12.81 13.57
C HIS A 193 21.20 -12.46 14.40
N LEU A 194 20.14 -13.26 14.24
CA LEU A 194 18.87 -13.04 14.93
C LEU A 194 18.94 -13.64 16.35
N ILE A 195 18.41 -12.89 17.32
CA ILE A 195 18.31 -13.38 18.71
C ILE A 195 17.25 -14.50 18.79
N PRO A 196 17.37 -15.43 19.78
CA PRO A 196 16.38 -16.49 19.99
C PRO A 196 14.98 -15.92 20.17
N LEU A 197 13.95 -16.68 19.74
CA LEU A 197 12.54 -16.24 19.79
C LEU A 197 12.12 -15.89 21.22
N ARG A 198 12.53 -16.69 22.22
CA ARG A 198 12.23 -16.42 23.63
C ARG A 198 12.77 -15.07 24.06
N ASP A 199 14.03 -14.78 23.76
CA ASP A 199 14.67 -13.51 24.13
C ASP A 199 13.98 -12.33 23.42
N ALA A 200 13.54 -12.52 22.18
CA ALA A 200 12.78 -11.51 21.44
C ALA A 200 11.44 -11.24 22.10
N LEU A 201 10.68 -12.29 22.48
CA LEU A 201 9.39 -12.15 23.15
C LEU A 201 9.51 -11.57 24.56
N GLU A 202 10.57 -11.88 25.29
CA GLU A 202 10.84 -11.27 26.59
C GLU A 202 11.17 -9.77 26.43
N ASN A 203 12.07 -9.41 25.50
CA ASN A 203 12.51 -8.04 25.33
C ASN A 203 11.51 -7.13 24.58
N ILE A 204 10.57 -7.67 23.81
CA ILE A 204 9.50 -6.86 23.22
C ILE A 204 8.50 -6.41 24.29
N HIS A 205 8.25 -7.20 25.33
CA HIS A 205 7.34 -6.88 26.42
C HIS A 205 8.04 -6.19 27.61
N PHE A 206 9.26 -6.63 27.92
CA PHE A 206 10.07 -6.18 29.05
C PHE A 206 11.49 -5.85 28.59
N PRO A 207 11.70 -4.73 27.86
CA PRO A 207 13.00 -4.39 27.31
C PRO A 207 14.03 -4.16 28.43
N LYS A 208 15.13 -4.90 28.39
CA LYS A 208 16.28 -4.69 29.30
C LYS A 208 17.15 -3.51 28.85
N SER A 209 17.18 -3.23 27.54
CA SER A 209 17.86 -2.08 26.94
C SER A 209 17.21 -1.70 25.61
N VAL A 210 17.53 -0.50 25.10
CA VAL A 210 17.09 -0.04 23.77
C VAL A 210 17.64 -0.94 22.68
N ASP A 211 18.88 -1.39 22.78
CA ASP A 211 19.52 -2.29 21.81
C ASP A 211 18.80 -3.64 21.75
N LEU A 212 18.53 -4.27 22.90
CA LEU A 212 17.80 -5.53 22.94
C LEU A 212 16.36 -5.39 22.44
N LEU A 213 15.70 -4.27 22.70
CA LEU A 213 14.39 -3.97 22.13
C LEU A 213 14.44 -3.89 20.60
N ASN A 214 15.44 -3.23 20.04
CA ASN A 214 15.61 -3.13 18.59
C ASN A 214 15.91 -4.50 17.96
N LYS A 215 16.76 -5.31 18.59
CA LYS A 215 17.01 -6.70 18.17
C LYS A 215 15.75 -7.57 18.25
N ALA A 216 14.93 -7.40 19.29
CA ALA A 216 13.65 -8.10 19.43
C ALA A 216 12.66 -7.70 18.34
N LYS A 217 12.53 -6.40 18.05
CA LYS A 217 11.71 -5.91 16.95
C LYS A 217 12.19 -6.47 15.62
N LEU A 218 13.49 -6.44 15.34
CA LEU A 218 14.05 -6.98 14.10
C LEU A 218 13.73 -8.47 13.95
N ARG A 219 13.93 -9.27 15.01
CA ARG A 219 13.66 -10.71 15.02
C ARG A 219 12.20 -11.03 14.70
N LEU A 220 11.26 -10.33 15.36
CA LEU A 220 9.82 -10.57 15.18
C LEU A 220 9.32 -10.07 13.83
N LYS A 221 9.78 -8.91 13.34
CA LYS A 221 9.49 -8.40 12.00
C LYS A 221 10.01 -9.34 10.91
N PHE A 222 11.24 -9.81 11.08
CA PHE A 222 11.86 -10.75 10.15
C PHE A 222 11.03 -12.03 10.05
N GLU A 223 10.65 -12.64 11.17
CA GLU A 223 9.85 -13.87 11.19
C GLU A 223 8.52 -13.70 10.48
N GLU A 224 7.81 -12.62 10.77
CA GLU A 224 6.51 -12.33 10.16
C GLU A 224 6.62 -12.19 8.63
N LEU A 225 7.59 -11.43 8.16
CA LEU A 225 7.86 -11.22 6.74
C LEU A 225 8.41 -12.49 6.06
N PHE A 226 9.25 -13.26 6.74
CA PHE A 226 9.80 -14.53 6.26
C PHE A 226 8.70 -15.56 6.02
N LEU A 227 7.77 -15.73 6.96
CA LEU A 227 6.64 -16.66 6.81
C LEU A 227 5.76 -16.28 5.61
N ILE A 228 5.53 -14.98 5.40
CA ILE A 228 4.78 -14.49 4.25
C ILE A 228 5.51 -14.84 2.95
N GLN A 229 6.80 -14.50 2.84
CA GLN A 229 7.58 -14.79 1.64
C GLN A 229 7.72 -16.29 1.38
N LEU A 230 7.94 -17.07 2.42
CA LEU A 230 8.03 -18.53 2.34
C LEU A 230 6.74 -19.14 1.76
N ASN A 231 5.57 -18.70 2.22
CA ASN A 231 4.29 -19.18 1.69
C ASN A 231 4.07 -18.80 0.23
N ILE A 232 4.33 -17.53 -0.10
CA ILE A 232 4.21 -17.02 -1.47
C ILE A 232 5.11 -17.82 -2.42
N LEU A 233 6.38 -17.96 -2.09
CA LEU A 233 7.36 -18.68 -2.92
C LEU A 233 7.03 -20.18 -3.04
N ARG A 234 6.55 -20.81 -1.95
CA ARG A 234 6.11 -22.21 -1.99
C ARG A 234 4.96 -22.42 -2.97
N ILE A 235 3.94 -21.53 -2.93
CA ILE A 235 2.80 -21.58 -3.86
C ILE A 235 3.28 -21.34 -5.30
N ALA A 236 4.12 -20.32 -5.53
CA ALA A 236 4.67 -20.00 -6.83
C ALA A 236 5.50 -21.17 -7.41
N ASN A 237 6.38 -21.78 -6.61
CA ASN A 237 7.19 -22.93 -7.01
C ASN A 237 6.33 -24.16 -7.30
N GLY A 238 5.28 -24.42 -6.50
CA GLY A 238 4.32 -25.49 -6.74
C GLY A 238 3.60 -25.34 -8.08
N ARG A 239 3.17 -24.13 -8.43
CA ARG A 239 2.57 -23.83 -9.75
C ARG A 239 3.58 -24.00 -10.88
N LYS A 240 4.79 -23.41 -10.75
CA LYS A 240 5.86 -23.54 -11.76
C LYS A 240 6.25 -24.99 -12.04
N ALA A 241 6.15 -25.88 -11.06
CA ALA A 241 6.43 -27.30 -11.21
C ALA A 241 5.29 -28.08 -11.91
N GLN A 242 4.04 -27.68 -11.73
CA GLN A 242 2.86 -28.36 -12.25
C GLN A 242 2.41 -27.86 -13.63
N GLN A 243 2.65 -26.60 -13.98
CA GLN A 243 2.16 -25.98 -15.20
C GLN A 243 3.24 -25.95 -16.28
N LYS A 244 3.13 -26.84 -17.29
CA LYS A 244 3.91 -26.75 -18.51
C LYS A 244 3.40 -25.56 -19.34
N GLY A 245 4.31 -24.68 -19.76
CA GLY A 245 4.03 -23.57 -20.67
C GLY A 245 4.39 -23.91 -22.12
N PHE A 246 3.97 -23.07 -23.04
CA PHE A 246 4.47 -23.09 -24.41
C PHE A 246 5.95 -22.70 -24.42
N VAL A 247 6.70 -23.18 -25.42
CA VAL A 247 8.10 -22.81 -25.62
C VAL A 247 8.21 -21.91 -26.86
N PHE A 248 8.57 -20.66 -26.66
CA PHE A 248 8.86 -19.75 -27.75
C PHE A 248 10.39 -19.74 -28.01
N SER A 249 10.84 -20.70 -28.82
CA SER A 249 12.26 -20.99 -28.98
C SER A 249 13.02 -20.01 -29.86
N ARG A 250 12.32 -19.30 -30.75
CA ARG A 250 12.97 -18.43 -31.75
C ARG A 250 12.50 -16.98 -31.70
N ILE A 251 13.40 -16.07 -32.05
CA ILE A 251 13.09 -14.71 -32.47
C ILE A 251 13.13 -14.71 -34.01
N GLY A 252 11.98 -14.46 -34.60
CA GLY A 252 11.81 -14.61 -36.05
C GLY A 252 11.83 -13.27 -36.80
N GLU A 253 11.23 -13.30 -37.98
CA GLU A 253 11.28 -12.18 -38.92
C GLU A 253 10.45 -10.98 -38.45
N PHE A 254 9.27 -11.22 -37.86
CA PHE A 254 8.40 -10.12 -37.42
C PHE A 254 9.05 -9.28 -36.31
N PHE A 255 9.68 -9.94 -35.34
CA PHE A 255 10.39 -9.24 -34.26
C PHE A 255 11.59 -8.46 -34.82
N ASN A 256 12.42 -9.09 -35.67
CA ASN A 256 13.63 -8.46 -36.20
C ASN A 256 13.30 -7.26 -37.08
N ARG A 257 12.35 -7.40 -38.01
CA ARG A 257 11.89 -6.28 -38.86
C ARG A 257 11.27 -5.15 -38.06
N PHE A 258 10.51 -5.47 -37.03
CA PHE A 258 9.97 -4.44 -36.14
C PHE A 258 11.10 -3.67 -35.45
N TYR A 259 12.10 -4.39 -34.92
CA TYR A 259 13.21 -3.77 -34.19
C TYR A 259 14.11 -2.90 -35.09
N SER A 260 14.40 -3.34 -36.33
CA SER A 260 15.28 -2.63 -37.25
C SER A 260 14.57 -1.50 -38.01
N ASP A 261 13.32 -1.73 -38.48
CA ASP A 261 12.74 -0.89 -39.52
C ASP A 261 11.55 -0.02 -39.00
N VAL A 262 10.86 -0.48 -37.95
CA VAL A 262 9.61 0.15 -37.51
C VAL A 262 9.74 0.89 -36.20
N LEU A 263 10.59 0.42 -35.31
CA LEU A 263 10.77 1.03 -33.97
C LEU A 263 11.24 2.47 -34.10
N PRO A 264 10.46 3.47 -33.63
CA PRO A 264 10.75 4.89 -33.93
C PRO A 264 11.87 5.49 -33.07
N PHE A 265 12.40 4.74 -32.08
CA PHE A 265 13.46 5.18 -31.17
C PHE A 265 14.21 3.97 -30.58
N PRO A 266 15.47 4.14 -30.19
CA PRO A 266 16.22 3.06 -29.53
C PRO A 266 15.61 2.72 -28.17
N LEU A 267 15.61 1.43 -27.83
CA LEU A 267 15.19 0.98 -26.50
C LEU A 267 16.14 1.47 -25.42
N THR A 268 15.59 1.85 -24.27
CA THR A 268 16.36 2.17 -23.07
C THR A 268 17.05 0.92 -22.50
N GLY A 269 18.03 1.11 -21.62
CA GLY A 269 18.70 0.01 -20.92
C GLY A 269 17.71 -0.85 -20.13
N ALA A 270 16.75 -0.22 -19.43
CA ALA A 270 15.70 -0.89 -18.68
C ALA A 270 14.77 -1.72 -19.59
N GLN A 271 14.35 -1.17 -20.72
CA GLN A 271 13.51 -1.91 -21.68
C GLN A 271 14.23 -3.14 -22.27
N LYS A 272 15.52 -3.03 -22.58
CA LYS A 272 16.34 -4.16 -23.05
C LYS A 272 16.45 -5.23 -21.98
N ARG A 273 16.75 -4.86 -20.74
CA ARG A 273 16.81 -5.78 -19.59
C ARG A 273 15.49 -6.55 -19.44
N VAL A 274 14.37 -5.85 -19.42
CA VAL A 274 13.03 -6.45 -19.30
C VAL A 274 12.71 -7.38 -20.46
N MET A 275 13.08 -7.02 -21.71
CA MET A 275 12.90 -7.92 -22.86
C MET A 275 13.73 -9.20 -22.74
N HIS A 276 14.96 -9.13 -22.17
CA HIS A 276 15.75 -10.32 -21.87
C HIS A 276 15.06 -11.23 -20.83
N GLU A 277 14.52 -10.65 -19.76
CA GLU A 277 13.78 -11.40 -18.72
C GLU A 277 12.55 -12.11 -19.31
N ILE A 278 11.72 -11.38 -20.07
CA ILE A 278 10.54 -11.93 -20.74
C ILE A 278 10.92 -13.06 -21.71
N ARG A 279 11.98 -12.86 -22.51
CA ARG A 279 12.46 -13.86 -23.44
C ARG A 279 12.94 -15.14 -22.74
N ALA A 280 13.64 -15.01 -21.62
CA ALA A 280 14.09 -16.14 -20.83
C ALA A 280 12.89 -16.96 -20.31
N ASP A 281 11.85 -16.29 -19.82
CA ASP A 281 10.63 -16.95 -19.37
C ASP A 281 9.90 -17.67 -20.52
N LEU A 282 9.69 -16.99 -21.64
CA LEU A 282 8.99 -17.54 -22.82
C LEU A 282 9.69 -18.77 -23.41
N GLY A 283 11.02 -18.85 -23.25
CA GLY A 283 11.83 -19.98 -23.70
C GLY A 283 11.97 -21.13 -22.69
N SER A 284 11.51 -20.95 -21.45
CA SER A 284 11.78 -21.85 -20.32
C SER A 284 10.98 -23.16 -20.31
N GLY A 285 9.91 -23.27 -21.11
CA GLY A 285 8.96 -24.40 -21.07
C GLY A 285 8.01 -24.35 -19.86
N ARG A 286 8.04 -23.30 -19.07
CA ARG A 286 7.13 -23.03 -17.96
C ARG A 286 6.22 -21.87 -18.33
N GLN A 287 5.01 -21.83 -17.77
CA GLN A 287 4.12 -20.69 -17.96
C GLN A 287 4.76 -19.42 -17.38
N MET A 288 5.00 -18.41 -18.23
CA MET A 288 5.36 -17.06 -17.75
C MET A 288 4.15 -16.43 -17.06
N ASN A 289 4.34 -15.88 -15.87
CA ASN A 289 3.36 -15.05 -15.20
C ASN A 289 4.10 -13.85 -14.62
N ARG A 290 4.16 -12.74 -15.38
CA ARG A 290 5.06 -11.61 -15.11
C ARG A 290 4.31 -10.28 -15.00
N LEU A 291 4.66 -9.49 -13.98
CA LEU A 291 4.21 -8.13 -13.79
C LEU A 291 5.26 -7.15 -14.36
N LEU A 292 4.88 -6.38 -15.36
CA LEU A 292 5.67 -5.30 -15.94
C LEU A 292 5.23 -3.98 -15.33
N GLN A 293 6.09 -3.43 -14.49
CA GLN A 293 5.89 -2.12 -13.86
C GLN A 293 6.71 -1.04 -14.56
N GLY A 294 6.19 0.16 -14.59
CA GLY A 294 6.92 1.33 -15.08
C GLY A 294 6.03 2.55 -15.04
N ASP A 295 6.63 3.70 -14.94
CA ASP A 295 5.91 4.96 -14.90
C ASP A 295 5.09 5.21 -16.17
N VAL A 296 4.17 6.18 -16.12
CA VAL A 296 3.39 6.59 -17.29
C VAL A 296 4.34 7.07 -18.39
N GLY A 297 4.25 6.44 -19.57
CA GLY A 297 5.12 6.77 -20.70
C GLY A 297 6.51 6.15 -20.66
N SER A 298 6.79 5.18 -19.81
CA SER A 298 8.06 4.41 -19.81
C SER A 298 8.22 3.44 -20.98
N GLY A 299 7.19 3.31 -21.85
CA GLY A 299 7.21 2.46 -23.04
C GLY A 299 6.79 1.01 -22.82
N LYS A 300 6.01 0.71 -21.77
CA LYS A 300 5.43 -0.63 -21.52
C LYS A 300 4.73 -1.22 -22.74
N THR A 301 3.98 -0.42 -23.47
CA THR A 301 3.23 -0.82 -24.67
C THR A 301 4.14 -1.36 -25.79
N ILE A 302 5.34 -0.78 -25.94
CA ILE A 302 6.34 -1.27 -26.92
C ILE A 302 6.89 -2.64 -26.49
N VAL A 303 7.20 -2.80 -25.20
CA VAL A 303 7.64 -4.09 -24.64
C VAL A 303 6.54 -5.15 -24.82
N ALA A 304 5.27 -4.78 -24.61
CA ALA A 304 4.12 -5.66 -24.84
C ALA A 304 4.01 -6.08 -26.32
N LEU A 305 4.14 -5.14 -27.26
CA LEU A 305 4.13 -5.46 -28.68
C LEU A 305 5.29 -6.38 -29.08
N MET A 306 6.50 -6.07 -28.64
CA MET A 306 7.66 -6.91 -28.92
C MET A 306 7.49 -8.34 -28.37
N SER A 307 6.89 -8.48 -27.18
CA SER A 307 6.56 -9.78 -26.60
C SER A 307 5.49 -10.52 -27.43
N ALA A 308 4.48 -9.80 -27.94
CA ALA A 308 3.48 -10.33 -28.83
C ALA A 308 4.10 -10.81 -30.18
N LEU A 309 5.06 -10.06 -30.73
CA LEU A 309 5.76 -10.46 -31.95
C LEU A 309 6.59 -11.74 -31.76
N ILE A 310 7.19 -11.95 -30.58
CA ILE A 310 7.86 -13.22 -30.26
C ILE A 310 6.82 -14.37 -30.31
N ALA A 311 5.63 -14.18 -29.75
CA ALA A 311 4.58 -15.20 -29.80
C ALA A 311 4.16 -15.49 -31.26
N VAL A 312 3.95 -14.45 -32.08
CA VAL A 312 3.56 -14.57 -33.49
C VAL A 312 4.65 -15.28 -34.30
N ASP A 313 5.94 -14.98 -34.07
CA ASP A 313 7.08 -15.64 -34.72
C ASP A 313 7.16 -17.14 -34.41
N ASN A 314 6.55 -17.57 -33.31
CA ASN A 314 6.46 -18.98 -32.91
C ASN A 314 5.09 -19.63 -33.28
N GLY A 315 4.26 -18.94 -34.07
CA GLY A 315 2.98 -19.46 -34.58
C GLY A 315 1.81 -19.36 -33.59
N PHE A 316 1.94 -18.54 -32.55
CA PHE A 316 0.90 -18.34 -31.55
C PHE A 316 0.20 -17.00 -31.72
N GLN A 317 -1.06 -16.95 -31.28
CA GLN A 317 -1.85 -15.73 -31.21
C GLN A 317 -1.66 -15.04 -29.84
N THR A 318 -1.87 -13.71 -29.85
CA THR A 318 -1.80 -12.88 -28.63
C THR A 318 -3.11 -12.18 -28.38
N CYS A 319 -3.53 -12.10 -27.11
CA CYS A 319 -4.66 -11.29 -26.66
C CYS A 319 -4.18 -10.17 -25.75
N LEU A 320 -4.50 -8.91 -26.08
CA LEU A 320 -4.25 -7.73 -25.25
C LEU A 320 -5.57 -7.22 -24.68
N MET A 321 -5.69 -7.21 -23.36
CA MET A 321 -6.87 -6.75 -22.64
C MET A 321 -6.63 -5.37 -22.05
N ALA A 322 -7.58 -4.46 -22.28
CA ALA A 322 -7.64 -3.15 -21.67
C ALA A 322 -8.93 -2.96 -20.85
N PRO A 323 -8.92 -2.18 -19.75
CA PRO A 323 -10.07 -2.04 -18.87
C PRO A 323 -11.25 -1.25 -19.47
N THR A 324 -11.00 -0.42 -20.48
CA THR A 324 -12.01 0.43 -21.11
C THR A 324 -11.92 0.37 -22.64
N GLU A 325 -13.03 0.67 -23.34
CA GLU A 325 -13.06 0.73 -24.81
C GLU A 325 -12.11 1.80 -25.36
N ILE A 326 -12.00 2.94 -24.69
CA ILE A 326 -11.11 4.03 -25.10
C ILE A 326 -9.65 3.55 -25.11
N LEU A 327 -9.21 2.88 -24.04
CA LEU A 327 -7.85 2.32 -23.96
C LEU A 327 -7.62 1.21 -24.99
N ALA A 328 -8.60 0.33 -25.18
CA ALA A 328 -8.53 -0.73 -26.18
C ALA A 328 -8.39 -0.12 -27.58
N THR A 329 -9.17 0.92 -27.91
CA THR A 329 -9.10 1.64 -29.19
C THR A 329 -7.75 2.31 -29.38
N GLN A 330 -7.21 2.99 -28.35
CA GLN A 330 -5.88 3.62 -28.44
C GLN A 330 -4.75 2.60 -28.64
N HIS A 331 -4.80 1.48 -27.92
CA HIS A 331 -3.85 0.39 -28.16
C HIS A 331 -3.99 -0.14 -29.58
N TYR A 332 -5.22 -0.33 -30.07
CA TYR A 332 -5.46 -0.78 -31.42
C TYR A 332 -4.90 0.19 -32.46
N GLU A 333 -5.21 1.47 -32.39
CA GLU A 333 -4.73 2.48 -33.33
C GLU A 333 -3.19 2.55 -33.37
N SER A 334 -2.55 2.57 -32.19
CA SER A 334 -1.11 2.66 -32.11
C SER A 334 -0.39 1.37 -32.54
N LEU A 335 -0.89 0.21 -32.11
CA LEU A 335 -0.23 -1.06 -32.38
C LEU A 335 -0.50 -1.58 -33.79
N SER A 336 -1.73 -1.39 -34.33
CA SER A 336 -2.07 -1.78 -35.72
C SER A 336 -1.28 -0.99 -36.74
N ALA A 337 -1.05 0.32 -36.49
CA ALA A 337 -0.24 1.16 -37.37
C ALA A 337 1.24 0.69 -37.43
N MET A 338 1.79 0.21 -36.35
CA MET A 338 3.16 -0.33 -36.27
C MET A 338 3.24 -1.76 -36.80
N ALA A 339 2.37 -2.65 -36.33
CA ALA A 339 2.34 -4.06 -36.69
C ALA A 339 1.98 -4.29 -38.17
N GLY A 340 1.10 -3.46 -38.74
CA GLY A 340 0.73 -3.51 -40.14
C GLY A 340 1.90 -3.30 -41.12
N LYS A 341 2.92 -2.52 -40.74
CA LYS A 341 4.12 -2.30 -41.56
C LYS A 341 4.96 -3.59 -41.76
N ILE A 342 4.82 -4.54 -40.87
CA ILE A 342 5.51 -5.84 -40.92
C ILE A 342 4.57 -6.99 -41.30
N GLY A 343 3.31 -6.71 -41.65
CA GLY A 343 2.34 -7.74 -42.10
C GLY A 343 1.62 -8.48 -40.96
N VAL A 344 1.72 -8.00 -39.72
CA VAL A 344 1.00 -8.59 -38.58
C VAL A 344 -0.39 -7.99 -38.45
N ARG A 345 -1.43 -8.85 -38.54
CA ARG A 345 -2.84 -8.44 -38.46
C ARG A 345 -3.29 -8.29 -37.02
N VAL A 346 -3.78 -7.09 -36.69
CA VAL A 346 -4.33 -6.72 -35.38
C VAL A 346 -5.79 -6.37 -35.54
N GLU A 347 -6.66 -6.85 -34.64
CA GLU A 347 -8.09 -6.55 -34.65
C GLU A 347 -8.56 -6.07 -33.27
N LEU A 348 -9.69 -5.31 -33.26
CA LEU A 348 -10.29 -4.74 -32.05
C LEU A 348 -11.64 -5.37 -31.78
N LEU A 349 -11.85 -5.92 -30.56
CA LEU A 349 -13.13 -6.48 -30.11
C LEU A 349 -13.57 -5.81 -28.81
N THR A 350 -14.67 -5.04 -28.88
CA THR A 350 -15.28 -4.35 -27.73
C THR A 350 -16.76 -4.69 -27.63
N GLY A 351 -17.43 -4.18 -26.57
CA GLY A 351 -18.87 -4.32 -26.41
C GLY A 351 -19.65 -3.67 -27.53
N SER A 352 -19.16 -2.56 -28.11
CA SER A 352 -19.79 -1.80 -29.19
C SER A 352 -19.54 -2.38 -30.61
N THR A 353 -18.70 -3.42 -30.75
CA THR A 353 -18.36 -4.04 -32.03
C THR A 353 -19.62 -4.62 -32.69
N LYS A 354 -19.95 -4.17 -33.92
CA LYS A 354 -21.14 -4.62 -34.71
C LYS A 354 -21.06 -6.11 -35.01
N LYS A 355 -22.19 -6.80 -35.01
CA LYS A 355 -22.31 -8.26 -35.20
C LYS A 355 -21.51 -8.77 -36.39
N LYS A 356 -21.68 -8.21 -37.59
CA LYS A 356 -20.94 -8.63 -38.79
C LYS A 356 -19.43 -8.61 -38.60
N LYS A 357 -18.90 -7.53 -38.02
CA LYS A 357 -17.45 -7.40 -37.74
C LYS A 357 -17.00 -8.39 -36.66
N ARG A 358 -17.86 -8.65 -35.66
CA ARG A 358 -17.61 -9.65 -34.61
C ARG A 358 -17.51 -11.05 -35.23
N ASP A 359 -18.41 -11.42 -36.16
CA ASP A 359 -18.38 -12.72 -36.83
C ASP A 359 -17.12 -12.89 -37.70
N GLU A 360 -16.66 -11.83 -38.38
CA GLU A 360 -15.38 -11.78 -39.12
C GLU A 360 -14.18 -11.98 -38.22
N ILE A 361 -14.20 -11.34 -37.04
CA ILE A 361 -13.13 -11.48 -36.04
C ILE A 361 -13.07 -12.91 -35.50
N HIS A 362 -14.23 -13.49 -35.13
CA HIS A 362 -14.29 -14.87 -34.64
C HIS A 362 -13.76 -15.86 -35.71
N ALA A 363 -14.15 -15.74 -36.96
CA ALA A 363 -13.62 -16.57 -38.04
C ALA A 363 -12.11 -16.42 -38.19
N GLY A 364 -11.59 -15.17 -38.17
CA GLY A 364 -10.13 -14.94 -38.30
C GLY A 364 -9.31 -15.35 -37.08
N LEU A 365 -9.91 -15.47 -35.90
CA LEU A 365 -9.25 -16.04 -34.72
C LEU A 365 -9.16 -17.57 -34.83
N THR A 366 -10.23 -18.22 -35.29
CA THR A 366 -10.30 -19.67 -35.41
C THR A 366 -9.44 -20.19 -36.56
N ASP A 367 -9.33 -19.48 -37.68
CA ASP A 367 -8.45 -19.85 -38.80
C ASP A 367 -6.98 -19.45 -38.58
N GLY A 368 -6.72 -18.57 -37.62
CA GLY A 368 -5.38 -18.07 -37.26
C GLY A 368 -4.89 -16.92 -38.13
N SER A 369 -5.72 -16.29 -38.97
CA SER A 369 -5.36 -15.14 -39.80
C SER A 369 -5.24 -13.84 -39.00
N ILE A 370 -5.84 -13.79 -37.81
CA ILE A 370 -5.65 -12.70 -36.85
C ILE A 370 -4.56 -13.10 -35.86
N HIS A 371 -3.48 -12.32 -35.81
CA HIS A 371 -2.32 -12.57 -34.96
C HIS A 371 -2.47 -11.98 -33.57
N ILE A 372 -3.02 -10.76 -33.46
CA ILE A 372 -3.20 -10.04 -32.20
C ILE A 372 -4.63 -9.55 -32.08
N LEU A 373 -5.33 -9.95 -31.01
CA LEU A 373 -6.63 -9.42 -30.66
C LEU A 373 -6.48 -8.43 -29.52
N ILE A 374 -7.00 -7.23 -29.69
CA ILE A 374 -7.08 -6.19 -28.64
C ILE A 374 -8.55 -6.02 -28.26
N GLY A 375 -8.84 -5.87 -26.96
CA GLY A 375 -10.22 -5.58 -26.58
C GLY A 375 -10.40 -5.41 -25.07
N THR A 376 -11.67 -5.34 -24.70
CA THR A 376 -12.10 -5.24 -23.29
C THR A 376 -12.50 -6.63 -22.77
N HIS A 377 -13.34 -6.69 -21.74
CA HIS A 377 -13.90 -7.95 -21.24
C HIS A 377 -14.59 -8.81 -22.33
N ALA A 378 -14.97 -8.24 -23.46
CA ALA A 378 -15.55 -8.97 -24.60
C ALA A 378 -14.64 -10.11 -25.12
N VAL A 379 -13.32 -9.99 -24.97
CA VAL A 379 -12.37 -11.04 -25.40
C VAL A 379 -12.38 -12.29 -24.52
N ILE A 380 -12.99 -12.20 -23.33
CA ILE A 380 -13.11 -13.30 -22.36
C ILE A 380 -14.38 -14.13 -22.59
N GLU A 381 -15.36 -13.61 -23.39
CA GLU A 381 -16.61 -14.29 -23.67
C GLU A 381 -16.36 -15.70 -24.22
N ASP A 382 -17.21 -16.66 -23.85
CA ASP A 382 -16.99 -18.09 -24.15
C ASP A 382 -17.01 -18.36 -25.67
N ASN A 383 -17.70 -17.54 -26.45
CA ASN A 383 -17.79 -17.63 -27.92
C ASN A 383 -16.55 -17.09 -28.66
N VAL A 384 -15.57 -16.52 -27.97
CA VAL A 384 -14.30 -16.08 -28.56
C VAL A 384 -13.30 -17.24 -28.47
N GLU A 385 -13.07 -17.93 -29.58
CA GLU A 385 -12.18 -19.07 -29.69
C GLU A 385 -10.93 -18.71 -30.51
N PHE A 386 -9.76 -19.04 -29.98
CA PHE A 386 -8.47 -18.87 -30.64
C PHE A 386 -8.00 -20.21 -31.22
N ARG A 387 -7.36 -20.18 -32.37
CA ARG A 387 -6.68 -21.37 -32.90
C ARG A 387 -5.55 -21.82 -31.98
N CYS A 388 -4.71 -20.89 -31.51
CA CYS A 388 -3.60 -21.18 -30.61
C CYS A 388 -3.20 -19.92 -29.82
N LEU A 389 -3.86 -19.62 -28.70
CA LEU A 389 -3.54 -18.50 -27.84
C LEU A 389 -2.29 -18.80 -27.01
N GLY A 390 -1.17 -18.14 -27.29
CA GLY A 390 0.10 -18.38 -26.58
C GLY A 390 0.46 -17.30 -25.56
N LEU A 391 0.00 -16.06 -25.74
CA LEU A 391 0.31 -14.95 -24.85
C LEU A 391 -0.92 -14.10 -24.54
N VAL A 392 -1.14 -13.80 -23.29
CA VAL A 392 -2.15 -12.84 -22.82
C VAL A 392 -1.43 -11.66 -22.17
N ILE A 393 -1.78 -10.45 -22.60
CA ILE A 393 -1.27 -9.19 -22.05
C ILE A 393 -2.45 -8.48 -21.40
N ILE A 394 -2.31 -8.08 -20.14
CA ILE A 394 -3.36 -7.39 -19.37
C ILE A 394 -2.85 -6.02 -18.96
N ASP A 395 -3.49 -4.97 -19.43
CA ASP A 395 -3.16 -3.61 -19.04
C ASP A 395 -4.01 -3.16 -17.86
N GLU A 396 -3.39 -2.45 -16.89
CA GLU A 396 -4.04 -1.92 -15.67
C GLU A 396 -4.79 -3.00 -14.86
N GLN A 397 -4.04 -4.01 -14.41
CA GLN A 397 -4.55 -5.21 -13.71
C GLN A 397 -5.53 -4.92 -12.56
N HIS A 398 -5.34 -3.82 -11.83
CA HIS A 398 -6.15 -3.47 -10.66
C HIS A 398 -7.67 -3.35 -10.96
N ARG A 399 -8.05 -3.37 -12.24
CA ARG A 399 -9.44 -3.29 -12.71
C ARG A 399 -10.02 -4.65 -13.16
N PHE A 400 -9.20 -5.72 -13.11
CA PHE A 400 -9.65 -7.07 -13.51
C PHE A 400 -9.64 -8.04 -12.33
N GLY A 401 -10.77 -8.68 -12.05
CA GLY A 401 -10.91 -9.68 -10.99
C GLY A 401 -10.16 -11.00 -11.31
N VAL A 402 -9.77 -11.73 -10.25
CA VAL A 402 -9.11 -13.05 -10.35
C VAL A 402 -9.92 -14.04 -11.18
N ALA A 403 -11.25 -14.05 -11.03
CA ALA A 403 -12.17 -14.92 -11.77
C ALA A 403 -12.17 -14.67 -13.29
N GLN A 404 -11.91 -13.44 -13.73
CA GLN A 404 -11.85 -13.09 -15.16
C GLN A 404 -10.58 -13.65 -15.81
N ARG A 405 -9.45 -13.61 -15.07
CA ARG A 405 -8.17 -14.20 -15.53
C ARG A 405 -8.27 -15.71 -15.68
N ALA A 406 -8.91 -16.39 -14.74
CA ALA A 406 -9.10 -17.83 -14.76
C ALA A 406 -9.87 -18.34 -15.98
N ARG A 407 -10.78 -17.52 -16.56
CA ARG A 407 -11.51 -17.85 -17.80
C ARG A 407 -10.59 -17.86 -19.03
N LEU A 408 -9.59 -16.97 -19.11
CA LEU A 408 -8.62 -16.97 -20.21
C LEU A 408 -7.72 -18.22 -20.19
N TRP A 409 -7.39 -18.75 -19.02
CA TRP A 409 -6.59 -19.95 -18.89
C TRP A 409 -7.29 -21.20 -19.41
N LYS A 410 -8.62 -21.24 -19.36
CA LYS A 410 -9.44 -22.36 -19.82
C LYS A 410 -9.62 -22.41 -21.36
N LYS A 411 -9.19 -21.37 -22.09
CA LYS A 411 -9.37 -21.28 -23.53
C LYS A 411 -8.42 -22.16 -24.35
N ASN A 412 -7.44 -22.79 -23.73
CA ASN A 412 -6.45 -23.67 -24.38
C ASN A 412 -6.15 -24.91 -23.54
N PHE A 413 -5.61 -25.96 -24.20
CA PHE A 413 -5.14 -27.18 -23.53
C PHE A 413 -3.97 -26.90 -22.57
N ASN A 414 -3.01 -26.04 -22.98
CA ASN A 414 -1.96 -25.50 -22.11
C ASN A 414 -2.28 -24.04 -21.79
N PRO A 415 -2.07 -23.57 -20.54
CA PRO A 415 -2.31 -22.18 -20.19
C PRO A 415 -1.35 -21.25 -20.97
N PRO A 416 -1.86 -20.13 -21.51
CA PRO A 416 -1.03 -19.15 -22.20
C PRO A 416 -0.07 -18.46 -21.22
N HIS A 417 1.03 -17.92 -21.72
CA HIS A 417 1.86 -17.00 -20.96
C HIS A 417 1.07 -15.72 -20.61
N VAL A 418 1.35 -15.13 -19.45
CA VAL A 418 0.66 -13.94 -18.97
C VAL A 418 1.65 -12.82 -18.70
N LEU A 419 1.46 -11.67 -19.33
CA LEU A 419 2.16 -10.43 -19.06
C LEU A 419 1.18 -9.41 -18.55
N VAL A 420 1.31 -9.03 -17.30
CA VAL A 420 0.48 -8.00 -16.67
C VAL A 420 1.23 -6.69 -16.68
N MET A 421 0.57 -5.60 -17.06
CA MET A 421 1.15 -4.26 -17.05
C MET A 421 0.44 -3.36 -16.04
N THR A 422 1.17 -2.48 -15.41
CA THR A 422 0.60 -1.39 -14.59
C THR A 422 1.38 -0.10 -14.76
N ALA A 423 0.66 1.02 -14.86
CA ALA A 423 1.23 2.36 -14.86
C ALA A 423 1.28 2.97 -13.45
N THR A 424 0.66 2.33 -12.45
CA THR A 424 0.88 2.69 -11.06
C THR A 424 2.18 2.08 -10.57
N PRO A 425 3.19 2.89 -10.26
CA PRO A 425 4.35 2.38 -9.56
C PRO A 425 3.90 1.82 -8.20
N ILE A 426 4.12 0.53 -8.01
CA ILE A 426 3.87 -0.15 -6.74
C ILE A 426 5.25 -0.34 -6.12
N PRO A 427 5.47 0.05 -4.85
CA PRO A 427 6.74 -0.22 -4.20
C PRO A 427 7.15 -1.67 -4.42
N ARG A 428 8.41 -1.90 -4.78
CA ARG A 428 8.92 -3.23 -5.14
C ARG A 428 8.63 -4.26 -4.05
N THR A 429 8.74 -3.84 -2.80
CA THR A 429 8.44 -4.64 -1.61
C THR A 429 6.97 -5.07 -1.53
N LEU A 430 6.05 -4.13 -1.81
CA LEU A 430 4.62 -4.42 -1.83
C LEU A 430 4.27 -5.31 -3.02
N ALA A 431 4.88 -5.08 -4.19
CA ALA A 431 4.68 -5.91 -5.37
C ALA A 431 5.09 -7.38 -5.12
N MET A 432 6.23 -7.60 -4.48
CA MET A 432 6.72 -8.94 -4.11
C MET A 432 5.84 -9.66 -3.07
N THR A 433 5.01 -8.91 -2.35
CA THR A 433 4.12 -9.45 -1.30
C THR A 433 2.70 -9.66 -1.83
N VAL A 434 2.14 -8.65 -2.47
CA VAL A 434 0.74 -8.65 -2.96
C VAL A 434 0.60 -9.46 -4.25
N TYR A 435 1.61 -9.41 -5.12
CA TYR A 435 1.67 -10.12 -6.40
C TYR A 435 2.75 -11.20 -6.39
N GLY A 436 2.98 -11.84 -5.26
CA GLY A 436 4.09 -12.78 -5.07
C GLY A 436 4.05 -14.03 -5.93
N ASP A 437 2.94 -14.27 -6.64
CA ASP A 437 2.79 -15.28 -7.69
C ASP A 437 3.26 -14.78 -9.08
N LEU A 438 3.57 -13.49 -9.22
CA LEU A 438 4.11 -12.89 -10.43
C LEU A 438 5.61 -12.62 -10.29
N ASP A 439 6.37 -12.95 -11.34
CA ASP A 439 7.73 -12.43 -11.48
C ASP A 439 7.66 -10.94 -11.85
N VAL A 440 8.47 -10.08 -11.22
CA VAL A 440 8.36 -8.62 -11.38
C VAL A 440 9.49 -8.08 -12.24
N SER A 441 9.15 -7.34 -13.29
CA SER A 441 10.07 -6.55 -14.11
C SER A 441 9.74 -5.06 -14.00
N VAL A 442 10.77 -4.23 -13.88
CA VAL A 442 10.62 -2.77 -13.70
C VAL A 442 11.31 -2.02 -14.82
N ILE A 443 10.57 -1.10 -15.47
CA ILE A 443 11.13 -0.09 -16.36
C ILE A 443 11.30 1.19 -15.55
N ASP A 444 12.50 1.41 -15.06
CA ASP A 444 12.92 2.53 -14.20
C ASP A 444 13.59 3.68 -14.99
N GLU A 445 13.53 3.62 -16.32
CA GLU A 445 14.05 4.64 -17.22
C GLU A 445 12.93 5.21 -18.10
N LEU A 446 12.96 6.51 -18.36
CA LEU A 446 12.10 7.16 -19.34
C LEU A 446 12.78 7.19 -20.72
N PRO A 447 12.01 7.12 -21.83
CA PRO A 447 12.55 7.28 -23.17
C PRO A 447 13.28 8.61 -23.34
N PRO A 448 14.36 8.66 -24.15
CA PRO A 448 15.11 9.88 -24.39
C PRO A 448 14.26 10.97 -25.06
N GLY A 449 14.55 12.24 -24.76
CA GLY A 449 13.84 13.41 -25.34
C GLY A 449 12.61 13.89 -24.54
N ARG A 450 12.20 13.20 -23.51
CA ARG A 450 11.09 13.65 -22.65
C ARG A 450 11.59 14.65 -21.60
N LYS A 451 10.95 15.82 -21.52
CA LYS A 451 11.25 16.82 -20.49
C LYS A 451 10.56 16.46 -19.17
N PRO A 452 11.22 16.63 -18.02
CA PRO A 452 10.58 16.46 -16.72
C PRO A 452 9.39 17.42 -16.54
N ILE A 453 8.29 16.93 -15.99
CA ILE A 453 7.11 17.76 -15.70
C ILE A 453 7.44 18.59 -14.46
N GLN A 454 7.31 19.92 -14.57
CA GLN A 454 7.45 20.80 -13.42
C GLN A 454 6.20 20.75 -12.55
N THR A 455 6.34 20.21 -11.34
CA THR A 455 5.24 20.16 -10.36
C THR A 455 5.35 21.35 -9.41
N ILE A 456 4.27 22.13 -9.27
CA ILE A 456 4.28 23.39 -8.54
C ILE A 456 3.10 23.41 -7.56
N LEU A 457 3.40 23.60 -6.26
CA LEU A 457 2.38 23.79 -5.25
C LEU A 457 1.99 25.27 -5.19
N ARG A 458 0.69 25.58 -5.26
CA ARG A 458 0.14 26.92 -5.16
C ARG A 458 -1.09 26.95 -4.25
N TYR A 459 -1.31 28.11 -3.63
CA TYR A 459 -2.47 28.37 -2.78
C TYR A 459 -3.54 29.14 -3.55
N GLU A 460 -4.79 29.09 -3.06
CA GLU A 460 -5.92 29.77 -3.69
C GLU A 460 -5.69 31.27 -3.98
N ASN A 461 -4.90 31.94 -3.16
CA ASN A 461 -4.52 33.34 -3.36
C ASN A 461 -3.58 33.58 -4.56
N ASN A 462 -3.01 32.52 -5.15
CA ASN A 462 -2.18 32.60 -6.34
C ASN A 462 -2.95 32.28 -7.63
N ARG A 463 -4.27 32.30 -7.63
CA ARG A 463 -5.15 31.97 -8.76
C ARG A 463 -4.84 32.74 -10.03
N GLU A 464 -4.57 34.03 -9.91
CA GLU A 464 -4.24 34.88 -11.06
C GLU A 464 -2.94 34.45 -11.75
N TRP A 465 -1.96 34.02 -11.01
CA TRP A 465 -0.73 33.49 -11.59
C TRP A 465 -1.00 32.20 -12.37
N VAL A 466 -1.81 31.30 -11.84
CA VAL A 466 -2.21 30.06 -12.51
C VAL A 466 -2.98 30.37 -13.80
N ASN A 467 -3.93 31.30 -13.75
CA ASN A 467 -4.70 31.70 -14.95
C ASN A 467 -3.79 32.32 -16.03
N ARG A 468 -2.78 33.11 -15.64
CA ARG A 468 -1.79 33.66 -16.59
C ARG A 468 -0.96 32.56 -17.26
N LEU A 469 -0.51 31.53 -16.50
CA LEU A 469 0.21 30.41 -17.06
C LEU A 469 -0.67 29.61 -18.05
N ILE A 470 -1.91 29.27 -17.64
CA ILE A 470 -2.86 28.61 -18.55
C ILE A 470 -3.06 29.43 -19.83
N GLY A 471 -3.30 30.76 -19.70
CA GLY A 471 -3.50 31.66 -20.83
C GLY A 471 -2.29 31.72 -21.78
N HIS A 472 -1.07 31.73 -21.23
CA HIS A 472 0.16 31.63 -22.00
C HIS A 472 0.24 30.34 -22.82
N GLU A 473 0.04 29.19 -22.19
CA GLU A 473 0.10 27.88 -22.86
C GLU A 473 -0.98 27.73 -23.95
N LEU A 474 -2.20 28.22 -23.66
CA LEU A 474 -3.27 28.25 -24.66
C LEU A 474 -2.94 29.17 -25.87
N SER A 475 -2.24 30.29 -25.62
CA SER A 475 -1.89 31.24 -26.68
C SER A 475 -0.88 30.68 -27.69
N ILE A 476 -0.05 29.75 -27.27
CA ILE A 476 0.91 29.03 -28.13
C ILE A 476 0.32 27.73 -28.73
N GLY A 477 -1.01 27.51 -28.54
CA GLY A 477 -1.75 26.41 -29.16
C GLY A 477 -1.73 25.09 -28.38
N LEU A 478 -1.30 25.10 -27.13
CA LEU A 478 -1.30 23.94 -26.22
C LEU A 478 -2.65 23.84 -25.48
N GLN A 479 -2.86 22.74 -24.78
CA GLN A 479 -4.12 22.43 -24.09
C GLN A 479 -3.91 22.24 -22.59
N ALA A 480 -4.99 22.45 -21.81
CA ALA A 480 -4.97 22.36 -20.35
C ALA A 480 -6.04 21.42 -19.80
N TYR A 481 -5.67 20.64 -18.79
CA TYR A 481 -6.56 19.89 -17.91
C TYR A 481 -6.79 20.65 -16.61
N ILE A 482 -8.03 20.68 -16.12
CA ILE A 482 -8.40 21.19 -14.80
C ILE A 482 -9.23 20.13 -14.09
N VAL A 483 -8.71 19.58 -12.99
CA VAL A 483 -9.29 18.41 -12.31
C VAL A 483 -9.76 18.77 -10.92
N TYR A 484 -11.00 18.42 -10.61
CA TYR A 484 -11.63 18.60 -9.31
C TYR A 484 -11.73 17.25 -8.57
N PRO A 485 -11.58 17.21 -7.24
CA PRO A 485 -11.71 15.98 -6.46
C PRO A 485 -13.18 15.49 -6.40
N LEU A 486 -13.36 14.17 -6.24
CA LEU A 486 -14.63 13.58 -5.86
C LEU A 486 -14.90 13.82 -4.37
N ILE A 487 -16.11 14.27 -4.01
CA ILE A 487 -16.56 14.46 -2.62
C ILE A 487 -17.45 13.28 -2.24
N GLN A 488 -16.87 12.25 -1.61
CA GLN A 488 -17.57 11.00 -1.28
C GLN A 488 -18.81 11.17 -0.37
N GLU A 489 -18.87 12.23 0.44
CA GLU A 489 -19.93 12.43 1.43
C GLU A 489 -21.20 13.12 0.88
N ASN A 490 -21.12 13.83 -0.26
CA ASN A 490 -22.29 14.52 -0.82
C ASN A 490 -22.16 14.76 -2.34
N GLU A 491 -22.71 13.83 -3.11
CA GLU A 491 -22.67 13.84 -4.59
C GLU A 491 -23.28 15.10 -5.23
N LYS A 492 -24.24 15.75 -4.58
CA LYS A 492 -24.85 16.99 -5.10
C LYS A 492 -23.90 18.19 -4.96
N LEU A 493 -23.12 18.23 -3.87
CA LEU A 493 -22.10 19.27 -3.65
C LEU A 493 -20.93 19.12 -4.62
N GLU A 494 -20.60 17.88 -4.99
CA GLU A 494 -19.55 17.58 -5.95
C GLU A 494 -19.85 18.12 -7.34
N LEU A 495 -21.05 17.81 -7.87
CA LEU A 495 -21.50 18.31 -9.18
C LEU A 495 -21.57 19.83 -9.18
N LYS A 496 -22.07 20.43 -8.10
CA LYS A 496 -22.17 21.89 -7.97
C LYS A 496 -20.78 22.56 -7.99
N ALA A 497 -19.82 22.04 -7.23
CA ALA A 497 -18.46 22.58 -7.21
C ALA A 497 -17.77 22.45 -8.59
N LEU A 498 -18.01 21.36 -9.30
CA LEU A 498 -17.51 21.17 -10.65
C LEU A 498 -18.18 22.09 -11.66
N GLU A 499 -19.50 22.29 -11.59
CA GLU A 499 -20.25 23.21 -12.43
C GLU A 499 -19.83 24.66 -12.19
N GLU A 500 -19.69 25.07 -10.94
CA GLU A 500 -19.17 26.40 -10.56
C GLU A 500 -17.75 26.61 -11.11
N GLY A 501 -16.90 25.61 -10.98
CA GLY A 501 -15.56 25.61 -11.55
C GLY A 501 -15.53 25.69 -13.07
N PHE A 502 -16.41 24.95 -13.74
CA PHE A 502 -16.57 25.00 -15.21
C PHE A 502 -16.99 26.40 -15.66
N GLU A 503 -18.02 26.97 -15.04
CA GLU A 503 -18.49 28.33 -15.35
C GLU A 503 -17.40 29.40 -15.09
N TYR A 504 -16.65 29.26 -14.00
CA TYR A 504 -15.53 30.14 -13.72
C TYR A 504 -14.49 30.09 -14.86
N ILE A 505 -14.08 28.89 -15.29
CA ILE A 505 -13.08 28.69 -16.35
C ILE A 505 -13.61 29.22 -17.69
N ARG A 506 -14.86 28.94 -18.02
CA ARG A 506 -15.51 29.43 -19.23
C ARG A 506 -15.57 30.95 -19.30
N ASN A 507 -15.84 31.59 -18.17
CA ASN A 507 -15.87 33.05 -18.06
C ASN A 507 -14.48 33.69 -18.07
N THR A 508 -13.48 33.02 -17.53
CA THR A 508 -12.09 33.49 -17.48
C THR A 508 -11.42 33.36 -18.87
N PHE A 509 -11.69 32.29 -19.60
CA PHE A 509 -11.06 31.99 -20.90
C PHE A 509 -12.08 32.01 -22.05
N ARG A 510 -12.82 33.12 -22.20
CA ARG A 510 -13.92 33.27 -23.16
C ARG A 510 -13.54 33.03 -24.64
N SER A 511 -12.27 33.24 -24.98
CA SER A 511 -11.74 33.01 -26.34
C SER A 511 -11.49 31.54 -26.69
N TYR A 512 -11.58 30.65 -25.71
CA TYR A 512 -11.24 29.24 -25.83
C TYR A 512 -12.45 28.37 -25.55
N LYS A 513 -12.54 27.23 -26.23
CA LYS A 513 -13.62 26.27 -26.03
C LYS A 513 -13.25 25.32 -24.88
N VAL A 514 -14.21 25.06 -24.01
CA VAL A 514 -14.05 24.23 -22.82
C VAL A 514 -14.91 22.98 -22.94
N SER A 515 -14.31 21.80 -22.78
CA SER A 515 -15.00 20.52 -22.61
C SER A 515 -15.20 20.24 -21.12
N PHE A 516 -16.21 19.44 -20.80
CA PHE A 516 -16.60 19.10 -19.44
C PHE A 516 -16.90 17.61 -19.34
N VAL A 517 -16.26 16.91 -18.36
CA VAL A 517 -16.42 15.46 -18.17
C VAL A 517 -16.51 15.09 -16.70
N HIS A 518 -17.51 14.29 -16.32
CA HIS A 518 -17.67 13.79 -14.97
C HIS A 518 -18.19 12.34 -14.91
N GLY A 519 -18.12 11.71 -13.72
CA GLY A 519 -18.41 10.30 -13.53
C GLY A 519 -19.81 9.86 -13.97
N LYS A 520 -20.83 10.71 -13.85
CA LYS A 520 -22.24 10.40 -14.11
C LYS A 520 -22.69 10.57 -15.58
N MET A 521 -21.84 11.13 -16.44
CA MET A 521 -22.16 11.22 -17.86
C MET A 521 -22.26 9.82 -18.47
N LYS A 522 -23.15 9.67 -19.47
CA LYS A 522 -23.20 8.43 -20.22
C LYS A 522 -21.87 8.17 -20.95
N PRO A 523 -21.47 6.92 -21.14
CA PRO A 523 -20.21 6.59 -21.81
C PRO A 523 -20.03 7.32 -23.15
N ALA A 524 -21.05 7.31 -24.00
CA ALA A 524 -21.00 7.98 -25.30
C ALA A 524 -20.80 9.51 -25.22
N GLU A 525 -21.35 10.16 -24.20
CA GLU A 525 -21.17 11.60 -23.99
C GLU A 525 -19.73 11.89 -23.49
N LYS A 526 -19.21 11.05 -22.58
CA LYS A 526 -17.79 11.14 -22.15
C LYS A 526 -16.84 11.00 -23.32
N ASP A 527 -17.07 9.99 -24.17
CA ASP A 527 -16.25 9.72 -25.33
C ASP A 527 -16.28 10.88 -26.30
N CYS A 528 -17.47 11.48 -26.56
CA CYS A 528 -17.60 12.65 -27.38
C CYS A 528 -16.79 13.84 -26.87
N GLN A 529 -16.91 14.19 -25.59
CA GLN A 529 -16.16 15.31 -24.98
C GLN A 529 -14.64 15.06 -24.99
N MET A 530 -14.23 13.84 -24.74
CA MET A 530 -12.81 13.45 -24.79
C MET A 530 -12.26 13.51 -26.21
N GLN A 531 -13.03 13.11 -27.23
CA GLN A 531 -12.64 13.23 -28.65
C GLN A 531 -12.54 14.68 -29.11
N LEU A 532 -13.44 15.56 -28.66
CA LEU A 532 -13.36 17.00 -28.94
C LEU A 532 -12.05 17.59 -28.38
N PHE A 533 -11.66 17.17 -27.20
CA PHE A 533 -10.42 17.62 -26.59
C PHE A 533 -9.19 17.00 -27.29
N ALA A 534 -9.19 15.70 -27.56
CA ALA A 534 -8.09 15.02 -28.23
C ALA A 534 -7.84 15.54 -29.66
N SER A 535 -8.93 15.91 -30.38
CA SER A 535 -8.89 16.50 -31.74
C SER A 535 -8.60 18.01 -31.75
N LYS A 536 -8.28 18.63 -30.61
CA LYS A 536 -8.00 20.07 -30.44
C LYS A 536 -9.19 21.00 -30.73
N GLN A 537 -10.41 20.46 -30.87
CA GLN A 537 -11.61 21.28 -31.04
C GLN A 537 -11.99 22.05 -29.77
N THR A 538 -11.58 21.56 -28.63
CA THR A 538 -11.60 22.24 -27.33
C THR A 538 -10.20 22.33 -26.73
N GLN A 539 -9.88 23.45 -26.10
CA GLN A 539 -8.54 23.75 -25.59
C GLN A 539 -8.38 23.50 -24.10
N ILE A 540 -9.48 23.49 -23.35
CA ILE A 540 -9.51 23.23 -21.93
C ILE A 540 -10.46 22.07 -21.66
N LEU A 541 -10.04 21.13 -20.81
CA LEU A 541 -10.89 20.07 -20.30
C LEU A 541 -11.04 20.19 -18.80
N VAL A 542 -12.26 20.46 -18.33
CA VAL A 542 -12.64 20.46 -16.91
C VAL A 542 -13.25 19.11 -16.56
N ALA A 543 -12.72 18.43 -15.56
CA ALA A 543 -13.20 17.10 -15.23
C ALA A 543 -13.02 16.73 -13.75
N THR A 544 -13.67 15.64 -13.35
CA THR A 544 -13.36 14.92 -12.10
C THR A 544 -12.25 13.89 -12.33
N THR A 545 -11.96 13.05 -11.32
CA THR A 545 -10.95 11.97 -11.38
C THR A 545 -11.14 10.95 -12.50
N VAL A 546 -12.23 11.02 -13.26
CA VAL A 546 -12.50 10.12 -14.41
C VAL A 546 -11.38 10.16 -15.47
N ILE A 547 -10.56 11.21 -15.49
CA ILE A 547 -9.41 11.35 -16.40
C ILE A 547 -8.23 10.43 -15.99
N GLU A 548 -8.25 9.80 -14.84
CA GLU A 548 -7.21 8.82 -14.46
C GLU A 548 -7.05 7.72 -15.51
N VAL A 549 -8.06 7.54 -16.37
CA VAL A 549 -8.11 6.45 -17.35
C VAL A 549 -8.04 6.99 -18.79
N GLY A 550 -6.91 6.81 -19.41
CA GLY A 550 -6.80 6.33 -20.78
C GLY A 550 -6.57 7.29 -21.90
N VAL A 551 -6.95 8.56 -21.92
CA VAL A 551 -6.79 9.35 -23.15
C VAL A 551 -5.40 10.00 -23.25
N ASN A 552 -4.68 9.65 -24.30
CA ASN A 552 -3.40 10.26 -24.63
C ASN A 552 -3.63 11.54 -25.43
N VAL A 553 -3.31 12.70 -24.86
CA VAL A 553 -3.35 14.00 -25.55
C VAL A 553 -1.94 14.64 -25.52
N PRO A 554 -1.12 14.39 -26.55
CA PRO A 554 0.27 14.89 -26.58
C PRO A 554 0.37 16.40 -26.50
N ASN A 555 -0.68 17.13 -26.92
CA ASN A 555 -0.74 18.59 -26.95
C ASN A 555 -1.06 19.23 -25.58
N ALA A 556 -1.43 18.43 -24.57
CA ALA A 556 -1.72 18.97 -23.25
C ALA A 556 -0.44 19.19 -22.45
N SER A 557 -0.16 20.46 -22.13
CA SER A 557 1.03 20.90 -21.37
C SER A 557 0.74 21.27 -19.94
N VAL A 558 -0.51 21.61 -19.56
CA VAL A 558 -0.87 22.05 -18.22
C VAL A 558 -1.87 21.09 -17.58
N MET A 559 -1.60 20.66 -16.37
CA MET A 559 -2.49 19.95 -15.47
C MET A 559 -2.69 20.79 -14.21
N VAL A 560 -3.90 21.27 -13.96
CA VAL A 560 -4.27 21.93 -12.70
C VAL A 560 -5.11 20.98 -11.87
N ILE A 561 -4.70 20.70 -10.65
CA ILE A 561 -5.43 19.84 -9.72
C ILE A 561 -5.95 20.70 -8.58
N GLU A 562 -7.24 20.88 -8.55
CA GLU A 562 -7.94 21.68 -7.55
C GLU A 562 -8.12 20.90 -6.24
N ASN A 563 -7.98 21.57 -5.10
CA ASN A 563 -8.04 20.94 -3.78
C ASN A 563 -7.14 19.67 -3.69
N ALA A 564 -5.89 19.82 -4.11
CA ALA A 564 -4.95 18.70 -4.23
C ALA A 564 -4.74 17.94 -2.90
N GLU A 565 -5.03 18.58 -1.76
CA GLU A 565 -5.02 17.94 -0.43
C GLU A 565 -5.99 16.78 -0.27
N ARG A 566 -6.98 16.66 -1.15
CA ARG A 566 -7.99 15.59 -1.12
C ARG A 566 -7.61 14.35 -1.91
N PHE A 567 -6.56 14.43 -2.72
CA PHE A 567 -6.09 13.32 -3.54
C PHE A 567 -5.03 12.48 -2.83
N GLY A 568 -5.01 11.19 -3.09
CA GLY A 568 -3.88 10.33 -2.75
C GLY A 568 -2.66 10.61 -3.64
N LEU A 569 -1.44 10.32 -3.14
CA LEU A 569 -0.21 10.53 -3.91
C LEU A 569 -0.20 9.75 -5.23
N SER A 570 -0.67 8.51 -5.22
CA SER A 570 -0.78 7.69 -6.44
C SER A 570 -1.70 8.32 -7.49
N GLN A 571 -2.83 8.91 -7.06
CA GLN A 571 -3.76 9.62 -7.96
C GLN A 571 -3.13 10.90 -8.53
N LEU A 572 -2.48 11.70 -7.68
CA LEU A 572 -1.75 12.90 -8.12
C LEU A 572 -0.69 12.55 -9.16
N HIS A 573 0.05 11.46 -8.93
CA HIS A 573 1.08 10.99 -9.86
C HIS A 573 0.48 10.54 -11.21
N GLN A 574 -0.63 9.79 -11.20
CA GLN A 574 -1.34 9.39 -12.42
C GLN A 574 -1.87 10.59 -13.21
N LEU A 575 -2.47 11.57 -12.52
CA LEU A 575 -2.95 12.81 -13.13
C LEU A 575 -1.77 13.61 -13.72
N ARG A 576 -0.66 13.77 -12.99
CA ARG A 576 0.55 14.40 -13.50
C ARG A 576 1.05 13.73 -14.80
N GLY A 577 1.01 12.41 -14.86
CA GLY A 577 1.43 11.65 -16.04
C GLY A 577 0.54 11.82 -17.28
N ARG A 578 -0.59 12.55 -17.19
CA ARG A 578 -1.46 12.86 -18.34
C ARG A 578 -0.90 14.00 -19.19
N VAL A 579 -0.01 14.81 -18.68
CA VAL A 579 0.73 15.84 -19.43
C VAL A 579 2.20 15.40 -19.63
N GLY A 580 2.99 16.18 -20.37
CA GLY A 580 4.40 15.87 -20.62
C GLY A 580 4.62 14.74 -21.61
N ARG A 581 3.72 14.53 -22.55
CA ARG A 581 3.84 13.52 -23.61
C ARG A 581 4.29 14.12 -24.96
N GLY A 582 4.28 15.45 -25.05
CA GLY A 582 4.83 16.22 -26.16
C GLY A 582 6.30 16.59 -25.94
N ALA A 583 6.88 17.35 -26.88
CA ALA A 583 8.24 17.88 -26.80
C ALA A 583 8.35 19.14 -25.94
N ASP A 584 7.23 19.79 -25.62
CA ASP A 584 7.16 21.04 -24.88
C ASP A 584 7.26 20.83 -23.36
N GLN A 585 7.71 21.89 -22.67
CA GLN A 585 7.70 21.88 -21.21
C GLN A 585 6.28 21.76 -20.70
N SER A 586 6.07 20.90 -19.71
CA SER A 586 4.75 20.68 -19.11
C SER A 586 4.74 20.98 -17.63
N TYR A 587 3.58 21.40 -17.15
CA TYR A 587 3.37 21.88 -15.78
C TYR A 587 2.24 21.10 -15.11
N CYS A 588 2.48 20.70 -13.86
CA CYS A 588 1.44 20.16 -12.96
C CYS A 588 1.29 21.09 -11.76
N ILE A 589 0.14 21.72 -11.63
CA ILE A 589 -0.12 22.70 -10.58
C ILE A 589 -1.06 22.10 -9.55
N LEU A 590 -0.57 21.98 -8.33
CA LEU A 590 -1.32 21.48 -7.18
C LEU A 590 -1.91 22.69 -6.44
N MET A 591 -3.22 22.89 -6.55
CA MET A 591 -3.93 23.97 -5.87
C MET A 591 -4.45 23.50 -4.51
N THR A 592 -4.22 24.25 -3.46
CA THR A 592 -4.65 23.92 -2.09
C THR A 592 -4.99 25.16 -1.27
N LYS A 593 -5.65 24.95 -0.12
CA LYS A 593 -5.91 25.99 0.86
C LYS A 593 -4.64 26.36 1.62
N PRO A 594 -4.52 27.60 2.12
CA PRO A 594 -3.33 28.02 2.90
C PRO A 594 -3.12 27.25 4.19
N ASN A 595 -4.21 26.87 4.87
CA ASN A 595 -4.20 26.22 6.17
C ASN A 595 -4.50 24.73 6.05
N ILE A 596 -3.50 23.95 5.60
CA ILE A 596 -3.56 22.47 5.59
C ILE A 596 -2.71 21.89 6.71
N ALA A 597 -3.06 20.67 7.17
CA ALA A 597 -2.28 19.95 8.17
C ALA A 597 -0.84 19.71 7.69
N LYS A 598 0.11 19.66 8.63
CA LYS A 598 1.54 19.47 8.33
C LYS A 598 1.80 18.20 7.53
N GLU A 599 1.15 17.10 7.86
CA GLU A 599 1.26 15.80 7.14
C GLU A 599 0.77 15.90 5.70
N THR A 600 -0.35 16.60 5.48
CA THR A 600 -0.88 16.86 4.13
C THR A 600 0.07 17.71 3.30
N ARG A 601 0.68 18.71 3.93
CA ARG A 601 1.68 19.57 3.29
C ARG A 601 2.91 18.77 2.86
N GLN A 602 3.46 17.96 3.77
CA GLN A 602 4.57 17.06 3.45
C GLN A 602 4.26 16.14 2.27
N ARG A 603 3.03 15.58 2.23
CA ARG A 603 2.56 14.75 1.12
C ARG A 603 2.58 15.50 -0.22
N LEU A 604 2.12 16.75 -0.27
CA LEU A 604 2.12 17.55 -1.50
C LEU A 604 3.55 18.02 -1.88
N GLU A 605 4.40 18.30 -0.91
CA GLU A 605 5.82 18.67 -1.12
C GLU A 605 6.59 17.53 -1.81
N ILE A 606 6.37 16.28 -1.44
CA ILE A 606 6.97 15.10 -2.10
C ILE A 606 6.69 15.12 -3.62
N MET A 607 5.47 15.49 -4.03
CA MET A 607 5.11 15.60 -5.44
C MET A 607 5.91 16.66 -6.20
N THR A 608 6.39 17.70 -5.50
CA THR A 608 7.23 18.76 -6.10
C THR A 608 8.71 18.41 -6.12
N GLU A 609 9.16 17.55 -5.20
CA GLU A 609 10.57 17.18 -5.05
C GLU A 609 11.02 16.11 -6.05
N THR A 610 10.09 15.21 -6.44
CA THR A 610 10.44 14.09 -7.32
C THR A 610 9.40 13.84 -8.41
N THR A 611 9.91 13.44 -9.57
CA THR A 611 9.08 12.92 -10.67
C THR A 611 9.03 11.39 -10.69
N ASP A 612 9.88 10.73 -9.90
CA ASP A 612 9.96 9.27 -9.81
C ASP A 612 8.73 8.70 -9.09
N GLY A 613 7.91 7.96 -9.84
CA GLY A 613 6.69 7.36 -9.33
C GLY A 613 6.92 6.29 -8.25
N PHE A 614 8.06 5.59 -8.27
CA PHE A 614 8.39 4.59 -7.25
C PHE A 614 8.70 5.25 -5.91
N ARG A 615 9.46 6.35 -5.92
CA ARG A 615 9.72 7.15 -4.70
C ARG A 615 8.43 7.74 -4.13
N ILE A 616 7.52 8.21 -5.00
CA ILE A 616 6.21 8.73 -4.58
C ILE A 616 5.38 7.61 -3.93
N ALA A 617 5.36 6.42 -4.52
CA ALA A 617 4.62 5.28 -3.97
C ALA A 617 5.20 4.79 -2.64
N GLU A 618 6.52 4.78 -2.48
CA GLU A 618 7.18 4.47 -1.20
C GLU A 618 6.81 5.50 -0.11
N ALA A 619 6.83 6.78 -0.46
CA ALA A 619 6.44 7.84 0.45
C ALA A 619 4.95 7.77 0.83
N ASP A 620 4.05 7.47 -0.12
CA ASP A 620 2.62 7.26 0.14
C ASP A 620 2.41 6.13 1.15
N MET A 621 3.14 5.03 0.99
CA MET A 621 3.07 3.87 1.86
C MET A 621 3.60 4.17 3.28
N GLN A 622 4.65 4.98 3.40
CA GLN A 622 5.18 5.42 4.70
C GLN A 622 4.22 6.36 5.46
N LEU A 623 3.56 7.26 4.73
CA LEU A 623 2.66 8.27 5.32
C LEU A 623 1.29 7.69 5.74
N ARG A 624 0.77 6.71 5.04
CA ARG A 624 -0.54 6.10 5.35
C ARG A 624 -0.54 5.23 6.60
N GLY A 625 0.61 4.71 7.01
CA GLY A 625 0.70 3.78 8.13
C GLY A 625 0.14 2.37 7.84
N PRO A 626 0.21 1.45 8.81
CA PRO A 626 -0.13 0.03 8.60
C PRO A 626 -1.64 -0.26 8.41
N GLY A 627 -2.54 0.60 8.90
CA GLY A 627 -3.99 0.34 8.90
C GLY A 627 -4.69 0.55 7.55
N ASP A 628 -4.19 1.46 6.71
CA ASP A 628 -4.86 1.84 5.45
C ASP A 628 -4.46 0.95 4.26
N ILE A 629 -3.47 0.09 4.42
CA ILE A 629 -3.02 -0.84 3.37
C ILE A 629 -4.06 -1.95 3.13
N GLU A 630 -4.85 -2.30 4.14
CA GLU A 630 -5.90 -3.32 4.02
C GLU A 630 -7.01 -2.95 3.02
N GLY A 631 -7.35 -1.66 2.88
CA GLY A 631 -8.36 -1.18 1.93
C GLY A 631 -7.92 -1.19 0.45
N THR A 632 -6.62 -1.27 0.17
CA THR A 632 -6.05 -1.25 -1.19
C THR A 632 -5.64 -2.63 -1.70
N MET A 633 -5.76 -3.68 -0.90
CA MET A 633 -5.39 -5.05 -1.27
C MET A 633 -6.47 -5.73 -2.13
N GLN A 634 -6.35 -5.59 -3.43
CA GLN A 634 -7.20 -6.26 -4.42
C GLN A 634 -6.91 -7.76 -4.58
N SER A 635 -5.88 -8.28 -3.91
CA SER A 635 -5.48 -9.70 -3.98
C SER A 635 -6.27 -10.63 -3.03
N GLY A 636 -7.17 -10.09 -2.20
CA GLY A 636 -7.94 -10.90 -1.24
C GLY A 636 -7.12 -11.45 -0.06
N ILE A 637 -5.83 -11.08 0.06
CA ILE A 637 -4.94 -11.52 1.13
C ILE A 637 -4.89 -10.43 2.19
N ALA A 638 -5.65 -10.58 3.26
CA ALA A 638 -5.48 -9.77 4.45
C ALA A 638 -4.25 -10.27 5.21
N PHE A 639 -3.13 -9.56 5.09
CA PHE A 639 -1.97 -9.80 5.95
C PHE A 639 -2.21 -9.11 7.30
N ASN A 640 -2.64 -9.86 8.31
CA ASN A 640 -2.71 -9.36 9.68
C ASN A 640 -1.29 -9.23 10.25
N LEU A 641 -0.55 -8.21 9.80
CA LEU A 641 0.77 -7.87 10.33
C LEU A 641 0.62 -7.34 11.76
N ARG A 642 1.38 -7.93 12.69
CA ARG A 642 1.34 -7.57 14.12
C ARG A 642 2.39 -6.53 14.49
N ILE A 643 3.55 -6.61 13.84
CA ILE A 643 4.72 -5.77 14.15
C ILE A 643 5.43 -5.24 12.90
N ALA A 644 5.45 -6.00 11.82
CA ALA A 644 6.07 -5.57 10.57
C ALA A 644 5.17 -4.54 9.84
N ASN A 645 5.82 -3.62 9.14
CA ASN A 645 5.16 -2.63 8.31
C ASN A 645 5.79 -2.66 6.91
N LEU A 646 5.02 -3.04 5.89
CA LEU A 646 5.50 -3.15 4.52
C LEU A 646 6.05 -1.84 3.96
N GLY A 647 5.59 -0.68 4.50
CA GLY A 647 6.06 0.65 4.10
C GLY A 647 7.44 1.02 4.61
N SER A 648 7.79 0.59 5.82
CA SER A 648 9.05 0.96 6.46
C SER A 648 10.07 -0.18 6.50
N ASP A 649 9.63 -1.43 6.41
CA ASP A 649 10.47 -2.61 6.64
C ASP A 649 10.92 -3.31 5.32
N GLY A 650 10.99 -2.56 4.22
CA GLY A 650 11.33 -3.09 2.90
C GLY A 650 12.69 -3.79 2.82
N GLN A 651 13.69 -3.32 3.54
CA GLN A 651 14.99 -3.98 3.62
C GLN A 651 14.89 -5.34 4.33
N ILE A 652 14.13 -5.41 5.42
CA ILE A 652 13.89 -6.67 6.14
C ILE A 652 13.13 -7.65 5.25
N LEU A 653 12.16 -7.17 4.47
CA LEU A 653 11.40 -8.01 3.54
C LEU A 653 12.29 -8.64 2.45
N ASN A 654 13.23 -7.87 1.87
CA ASN A 654 14.16 -8.40 0.87
C ASN A 654 15.05 -9.50 1.46
N ILE A 655 15.61 -9.26 2.64
CA ILE A 655 16.44 -10.26 3.34
C ILE A 655 15.60 -11.50 3.72
N ALA A 656 14.37 -11.29 4.17
CA ALA A 656 13.45 -12.39 4.49
C ALA A 656 13.09 -13.24 3.25
N ARG A 657 12.95 -12.61 2.07
CA ARG A 657 12.74 -13.31 0.80
C ARG A 657 13.94 -14.15 0.40
N GLU A 658 15.14 -13.58 0.44
CA GLU A 658 16.39 -14.33 0.15
C GLU A 658 16.55 -15.55 1.07
N ALA A 659 16.22 -15.37 2.35
CA ALA A 659 16.22 -16.47 3.31
C ALA A 659 15.19 -17.55 2.97
N ALA A 660 13.99 -17.17 2.55
CA ALA A 660 12.92 -18.08 2.17
C ALA A 660 13.26 -18.84 0.87
N GLU A 661 13.87 -18.16 -0.12
CA GLU A 661 14.38 -18.76 -1.35
C GLU A 661 15.46 -19.82 -1.04
N ALA A 662 16.40 -19.50 -0.14
CA ALA A 662 17.44 -20.44 0.26
C ALA A 662 16.86 -21.68 0.95
N VAL A 663 15.92 -21.51 1.89
CA VAL A 663 15.25 -22.64 2.58
C VAL A 663 14.47 -23.51 1.59
N LEU A 664 13.76 -22.93 0.63
CA LEU A 664 12.99 -23.67 -0.36
C LEU A 664 13.87 -24.30 -1.46
N ALA A 665 15.07 -23.80 -1.69
CA ALA A 665 16.05 -24.45 -2.58
C ALA A 665 16.56 -25.77 -1.96
N ASP A 666 16.79 -25.80 -0.65
CA ASP A 666 17.25 -26.98 0.08
C ASP A 666 16.11 -27.97 0.38
N ASP A 667 14.91 -27.44 0.73
CA ASP A 667 13.74 -28.24 1.11
C ASP A 667 12.45 -27.65 0.53
N PRO A 668 12.13 -27.91 -0.73
CA PRO A 668 10.97 -27.30 -1.41
C PRO A 668 9.62 -27.54 -0.76
N ASN A 669 9.47 -28.66 -0.02
CA ASN A 669 8.22 -29.06 0.61
C ASN A 669 8.21 -28.90 2.13
N LEU A 670 9.32 -28.43 2.73
CA LEU A 670 9.50 -28.28 4.19
C LEU A 670 9.30 -29.61 4.95
N GLN A 671 9.83 -30.73 4.38
CA GLN A 671 9.64 -32.09 4.91
C GLN A 671 10.80 -32.55 5.78
N THR A 672 11.93 -31.88 5.74
CA THR A 672 13.08 -32.24 6.56
C THR A 672 12.80 -32.05 8.07
N PRO A 673 13.37 -32.86 8.96
CA PRO A 673 13.17 -32.74 10.40
C PRO A 673 13.48 -31.33 10.95
N GLN A 674 14.46 -30.65 10.35
CA GLN A 674 14.87 -29.28 10.73
C GLN A 674 13.79 -28.23 10.43
N ASN A 675 13.01 -28.43 9.36
CA ASN A 675 11.97 -27.50 8.90
C ASN A 675 10.57 -27.87 9.41
N ARG A 676 10.42 -28.94 10.21
CA ARG A 676 9.11 -29.38 10.69
C ARG A 676 8.40 -28.32 11.52
N ILE A 677 9.11 -27.66 12.45
CA ILE A 677 8.52 -26.60 13.29
C ILE A 677 8.14 -25.40 12.41
N LEU A 678 8.97 -25.08 11.41
CA LEU A 678 8.69 -24.03 10.44
C LEU A 678 7.43 -24.34 9.64
N ALA A 679 7.26 -25.58 9.16
CA ALA A 679 6.06 -25.99 8.43
C ALA A 679 4.79 -25.88 9.29
N GLU A 680 4.87 -26.31 10.56
CA GLU A 680 3.78 -26.18 11.53
C GLU A 680 3.45 -24.70 11.79
N GLN A 681 4.46 -23.84 11.94
CA GLN A 681 4.27 -22.39 12.15
C GLN A 681 3.67 -21.72 10.92
N LEU A 682 4.11 -22.10 9.72
CA LEU A 682 3.55 -21.60 8.46
C LEU A 682 2.05 -21.95 8.34
N HIS A 683 1.71 -23.20 8.61
CA HIS A 683 0.31 -23.65 8.62
C HIS A 683 -0.53 -22.89 9.64
N ARG A 684 0.01 -22.65 10.84
CA ARG A 684 -0.66 -21.87 11.90
C ARG A 684 -0.88 -20.40 11.52
N PHE A 685 0.11 -19.79 10.91
CA PHE A 685 0.06 -18.38 10.51
C PHE A 685 -1.03 -18.13 9.45
N PHE A 686 -1.22 -19.07 8.53
CA PHE A 686 -2.16 -18.92 7.41
C PHE A 686 -3.52 -19.60 7.59
N ASN A 687 -3.63 -20.69 8.34
CA ASN A 687 -4.91 -21.44 8.46
C ASN A 687 -5.99 -20.75 9.29
N LYS A 688 -5.67 -19.69 10.00
CA LYS A 688 -6.69 -18.99 10.82
C LYS A 688 -7.76 -18.27 9.98
N LYS A 689 -7.63 -18.02 8.65
CA LYS A 689 -8.66 -17.25 7.89
C LYS A 689 -8.72 -17.34 6.36
N VAL A 690 -7.90 -18.06 5.62
CA VAL A 690 -7.93 -18.00 4.13
C VAL A 690 -7.86 -19.37 3.49
N ASP A 691 -8.92 -19.73 2.74
CA ASP A 691 -8.91 -20.88 1.82
C ASP A 691 -8.18 -20.49 0.52
N TRP A 692 -6.87 -20.70 0.51
CA TRP A 692 -5.95 -20.36 -0.59
C TRP A 692 -6.23 -21.13 -1.89
N SER A 693 -6.97 -22.24 -1.82
CA SER A 693 -7.34 -23.05 -2.99
C SER A 693 -8.34 -22.33 -3.90
N LYS A 694 -9.04 -21.32 -3.39
CA LYS A 694 -10.04 -20.51 -4.13
C LYS A 694 -9.48 -19.22 -4.74
N ILE A 695 -8.19 -18.93 -4.55
CA ILE A 695 -7.51 -17.72 -5.05
C ILE A 695 -6.68 -18.02 -6.31
N SER A 696 -6.77 -19.24 -6.81
CA SER A 696 -6.13 -19.68 -8.06
C SER A 696 -6.95 -19.33 -9.29
#